data_595649273fe82cac1befd17cd3256c4d
#
_entry.id   595649273fe82cac1befd17cd3256c4d
#
_cell.length_a   1.000
_cell.length_b   1.000
_cell.length_c   1.000
_cell.angle_alpha   90.00
_cell.angle_beta   90.00
_cell.angle_gamma   90.00
#
_symmetry.space_group_name_H-M   'P 1'
#
loop_
_entity.id
_entity.type
_entity.pdbx_description
1 polymer ?
#
loop_
_entity_poly.entity_id
_entity_poly.type
_entity_poly.pdbx_seq_one_letter_code
_entity_poly.pdbx_strand_id
1 'polypeptide(L)'
;MEQEHVTVLKLPYEETLTLKDGVNLVNRSENEKYVIYKEPGKEEYRACRNKCKHQGGTFIKDIEDTGKCVIKCTKHGWKLDTKTMRYTNPPDSFRQEELIPEVDDDGNMALVELRPPQPWETDARAKEPLRPGEVKLTYFTHACMELNLGGTIMFTDPWLTGPAFARGWWLMHEPPADWLDRLSKADFIYISHVHSDHLSYPTLELLSARNPDIPIYVGDTSMPVFCKLSQSGVRLNNIHVLQFGIWHEINKDTRFMIMMDGVHPDMDTCILVDYKGHLILNTVDCTNPNGGRLPVDVDIMLSDFAGGASGFPMNFFGGKYTEEWKEQFIKRERKKLLYYKTQVVRDVNPVIYCPFAGYFVEAHPSDSYIRETNTKNDPADLNALIRKFSPEIKTWTPIPGAVLDLQKALEGDSDFIQEPPSDTQILKDSWDFAKYVNAVNESIEHEIFSYPEWIQAYYKWVGFHGYNLIVRMIETDDDFQTVEGGYDFLIDFIGPQPTFPQQRSERRHNYLEIRNRIGVHRQTVLKGLFWDDLYIGFNNQISREPDTFHYQFWNHVQILLPRDPPDWDAFLRRMREKNAAKKAVWKPSRSELIQGNGHARLQNGHHQLGRNNKPQPHPAAEGRLWGYVSWLLPVAVAGLAAAFMSLRAK
;
A
#
# COMPACT_ATOMS: atom_id res chain seq x y z
N MET A 1 16.77 -7.03 27.55
CA MET A 1 17.42 -5.88 26.88
C MET A 1 16.76 -4.63 27.45
N GLU A 2 17.55 -3.74 28.06
CA GLU A 2 17.04 -2.48 28.56
C GLU A 2 16.64 -1.61 27.35
N GLN A 3 15.43 -1.07 27.39
CA GLN A 3 14.98 -0.09 26.39
C GLN A 3 15.72 1.23 26.68
N GLU A 4 16.33 1.80 25.65
CA GLU A 4 16.94 3.12 25.78
C GLU A 4 15.83 4.17 25.89
N HIS A 5 15.88 4.96 26.96
CA HIS A 5 15.00 6.10 27.20
C HIS A 5 15.62 7.35 26.58
N VAL A 6 15.18 7.72 25.40
CA VAL A 6 15.68 8.92 24.70
C VAL A 6 14.76 10.09 24.99
N THR A 7 15.24 11.10 25.70
CA THR A 7 14.51 12.35 25.86
C THR A 7 14.49 13.12 24.54
N VAL A 8 13.32 13.29 23.95
CA VAL A 8 13.12 13.97 22.66
C VAL A 8 12.65 15.41 22.79
N LEU A 9 12.10 15.78 23.97
CA LEU A 9 11.69 17.15 24.29
C LEU A 9 11.83 17.38 25.77
N LYS A 10 12.33 18.57 26.18
CA LYS A 10 12.29 19.07 27.55
C LYS A 10 11.49 20.36 27.60
N LEU A 11 10.55 20.44 28.53
CA LEU A 11 9.76 21.61 28.85
C LEU A 11 10.07 22.04 30.28
N PRO A 12 10.67 23.21 30.53
CA PRO A 12 10.81 23.78 31.84
C PRO A 12 9.46 23.95 32.52
N TYR A 13 9.46 24.05 33.86
CA TYR A 13 8.26 24.20 34.67
C TYR A 13 7.34 25.31 34.19
N GLU A 14 7.91 26.50 33.87
CA GLU A 14 7.13 27.62 33.35
C GLU A 14 6.39 27.29 32.05
N GLU A 15 7.00 26.53 31.15
CA GLU A 15 6.36 26.11 29.92
C GLU A 15 5.32 25.00 30.16
N THR A 16 5.61 24.08 31.06
CA THR A 16 4.67 23.00 31.46
C THR A 16 3.38 23.60 32.02
N LEU A 17 3.48 24.65 32.82
CA LEU A 17 2.32 25.40 33.32
C LEU A 17 1.46 26.08 32.26
N THR A 18 2.01 26.35 31.08
CA THR A 18 1.25 26.95 29.98
C THR A 18 0.38 25.95 29.22
N LEU A 19 0.56 24.64 29.46
CA LEU A 19 -0.22 23.61 28.80
C LEU A 19 -1.69 23.67 29.25
N LYS A 20 -2.57 23.86 28.29
CA LYS A 20 -4.02 23.94 28.48
C LYS A 20 -4.64 22.57 28.43
N ASP A 21 -5.77 22.41 29.10
CA ASP A 21 -6.60 21.21 28.94
C ASP A 21 -6.92 20.95 27.48
N GLY A 22 -6.83 19.68 27.07
CA GLY A 22 -6.95 19.25 25.66
C GLY A 22 -5.63 19.31 24.91
N VAL A 23 -5.69 19.50 23.61
CA VAL A 23 -4.55 19.45 22.69
C VAL A 23 -3.66 20.69 22.76
N ASN A 24 -2.38 20.48 22.94
CA ASN A 24 -1.31 21.46 22.84
C ASN A 24 -0.36 21.06 21.71
N LEU A 25 -0.05 22.02 20.82
CA LEU A 25 0.93 21.84 19.74
C LEU A 25 2.22 22.56 20.12
N VAL A 26 3.29 21.81 20.33
CA VAL A 26 4.60 22.32 20.72
C VAL A 26 5.54 22.21 19.53
N ASN A 27 6.10 23.31 19.07
CA ASN A 27 7.03 23.40 17.95
C ASN A 27 8.34 24.00 18.41
N ARG A 28 9.46 23.28 18.25
CA ARG A 28 10.81 23.75 18.56
C ARG A 28 11.58 24.11 17.29
N SER A 29 11.45 23.28 16.28
CA SER A 29 12.05 23.48 14.97
C SER A 29 11.12 22.93 13.88
N GLU A 30 11.57 22.94 12.63
CA GLU A 30 10.79 22.36 11.54
C GLU A 30 10.59 20.86 11.70
N ASN A 31 11.56 20.16 12.28
CA ASN A 31 11.55 18.71 12.49
C ASN A 31 11.12 18.30 13.91
N GLU A 32 11.11 19.22 14.85
CA GLU A 32 10.79 18.97 16.27
C GLU A 32 9.44 19.56 16.62
N LYS A 33 8.39 18.85 16.24
CA LYS A 33 6.99 19.21 16.49
C LYS A 33 6.31 18.10 17.24
N TYR A 34 5.61 18.46 18.31
CA TYR A 34 4.98 17.52 19.23
C TYR A 34 3.53 17.88 19.47
N VAL A 35 2.73 16.88 19.80
CA VAL A 35 1.35 17.01 20.29
C VAL A 35 1.35 16.51 21.73
N ILE A 36 0.89 17.36 22.64
CA ILE A 36 0.69 17.01 24.05
C ILE A 36 -0.79 17.19 24.36
N TYR A 37 -1.43 16.11 24.77
CA TYR A 37 -2.79 16.14 25.28
C TYR A 37 -2.76 16.15 26.81
N LYS A 38 -3.41 17.14 27.42
CA LYS A 38 -3.63 17.22 28.87
C LYS A 38 -5.07 16.82 29.16
N GLU A 39 -5.26 15.82 30.02
CA GLU A 39 -6.62 15.41 30.42
C GLU A 39 -7.27 16.54 31.22
N PRO A 40 -8.50 16.97 30.86
CA PRO A 40 -9.15 18.07 31.52
C PRO A 40 -9.29 17.87 33.04
N GLY A 41 -8.79 18.84 33.80
CA GLY A 41 -8.85 18.82 35.27
C GLY A 41 -7.91 17.82 35.95
N LYS A 42 -6.95 17.25 35.20
CA LYS A 42 -5.94 16.33 35.74
C LYS A 42 -4.53 16.71 35.28
N GLU A 43 -3.52 16.26 36.02
CA GLU A 43 -2.13 16.32 35.60
C GLU A 43 -1.71 14.99 34.91
N GLU A 44 -2.58 14.52 34.02
CA GLU A 44 -2.33 13.34 33.19
C GLU A 44 -2.12 13.79 31.74
N TYR A 45 -1.03 13.30 31.14
CA TYR A 45 -0.61 13.73 29.82
C TYR A 45 -0.46 12.53 28.90
N ARG A 46 -0.73 12.75 27.60
CA ARG A 46 -0.35 11.87 26.50
C ARG A 46 0.36 12.67 25.44
N ALA A 47 1.32 12.09 24.78
CA ALA A 47 2.09 12.80 23.78
C ALA A 47 2.43 11.94 22.58
N CYS A 48 2.64 12.59 21.45
CA CYS A 48 3.20 11.97 20.24
C CYS A 48 3.98 13.01 19.42
N ARG A 49 4.77 12.54 18.47
CA ARG A 49 5.34 13.45 17.45
C ARG A 49 4.21 14.04 16.60
N ASN A 50 4.30 15.32 16.27
CA ASN A 50 3.34 15.98 15.37
C ASN A 50 3.65 15.60 13.92
N LYS A 51 3.56 14.31 13.63
CA LYS A 51 3.78 13.72 12.30
C LYS A 51 2.75 12.61 12.10
N CYS A 52 1.86 12.78 11.15
CA CYS A 52 0.82 11.79 10.84
C CYS A 52 1.46 10.51 10.32
N LYS A 53 1.09 9.38 10.90
CA LYS A 53 1.64 8.06 10.54
C LYS A 53 1.37 7.70 9.09
N HIS A 54 0.23 8.15 8.52
CA HIS A 54 -0.14 7.83 7.14
C HIS A 54 0.91 8.28 6.11
N GLN A 55 1.26 9.57 6.07
CA GLN A 55 2.26 10.10 5.12
C GLN A 55 2.98 11.34 5.67
N GLY A 56 3.28 11.37 6.95
CA GLY A 56 4.14 12.41 7.54
C GLY A 56 3.58 13.83 7.57
N GLY A 57 2.27 14.04 7.28
CA GLY A 57 1.66 15.36 7.37
C GLY A 57 1.59 15.85 8.82
N THR A 58 1.67 17.17 9.03
CA THR A 58 1.54 17.78 10.37
C THR A 58 0.07 17.82 10.81
N PHE A 59 -0.17 17.60 12.10
CA PHE A 59 -1.49 17.79 12.67
C PHE A 59 -1.74 19.23 13.05
N ILE A 60 -3.00 19.65 12.87
CA ILE A 60 -3.58 20.89 13.38
C ILE A 60 -4.79 20.54 14.24
N LYS A 61 -5.21 21.48 15.11
CA LYS A 61 -6.44 21.31 15.88
C LYS A 61 -7.63 21.20 14.92
N ASP A 62 -8.51 20.23 15.17
CA ASP A 62 -9.76 20.12 14.43
C ASP A 62 -10.76 21.15 15.00
N ILE A 63 -11.14 22.14 14.19
CA ILE A 63 -12.08 23.19 14.60
C ILE A 63 -13.50 22.67 14.82
N GLU A 64 -13.82 21.50 14.28
CA GLU A 64 -15.11 20.84 14.44
C GLU A 64 -15.19 20.00 15.73
N ASP A 65 -14.05 19.79 16.41
CA ASP A 65 -13.99 19.01 17.64
C ASP A 65 -14.30 19.83 18.88
N THR A 66 -15.51 19.65 19.40
CA THR A 66 -15.96 20.28 20.67
C THR A 66 -15.28 19.68 21.90
N GLY A 67 -14.79 18.45 21.82
CA GLY A 67 -14.10 17.72 22.90
C GLY A 67 -12.65 18.13 23.09
N LYS A 68 -12.08 18.92 22.17
CA LYS A 68 -10.67 19.38 22.19
C LYS A 68 -9.64 18.25 22.30
N CYS A 69 -9.98 17.08 21.78
CA CYS A 69 -9.10 15.90 21.80
C CYS A 69 -8.77 15.36 20.40
N VAL A 70 -9.39 15.88 19.34
CA VAL A 70 -9.15 15.44 17.97
C VAL A 70 -8.28 16.43 17.23
N ILE A 71 -7.28 15.91 16.53
CA ILE A 71 -6.41 16.67 15.62
C ILE A 71 -6.57 16.15 14.19
N LYS A 72 -6.35 17.04 13.21
CA LYS A 72 -6.53 16.74 11.78
C LYS A 72 -5.22 16.91 11.04
N CYS A 73 -4.86 15.90 10.25
CA CYS A 73 -3.69 15.96 9.37
C CYS A 73 -3.90 16.96 8.23
N THR A 74 -2.92 17.81 8.02
CA THR A 74 -2.95 18.84 6.96
C THR A 74 -2.85 18.28 5.55
N LYS A 75 -2.30 17.05 5.41
CA LYS A 75 -2.04 16.45 4.10
C LYS A 75 -3.30 15.81 3.50
N HIS A 76 -3.95 14.91 4.25
CA HIS A 76 -5.11 14.16 3.76
C HIS A 76 -6.36 14.28 4.64
N GLY A 77 -6.35 15.14 5.67
CA GLY A 77 -7.48 15.34 6.56
C GLY A 77 -7.76 14.19 7.53
N TRP A 78 -6.82 13.26 7.69
CA TRP A 78 -6.94 12.17 8.65
C TRP A 78 -7.04 12.73 10.07
N LYS A 79 -7.94 12.14 10.88
CA LYS A 79 -8.21 12.61 12.24
C LYS A 79 -7.68 11.61 13.26
N LEU A 80 -6.95 12.12 14.25
CA LEU A 80 -6.39 11.37 15.37
C LEU A 80 -7.06 11.82 16.66
N ASP A 81 -7.59 10.88 17.43
CA ASP A 81 -8.01 11.09 18.82
C ASP A 81 -6.79 10.97 19.73
N THR A 82 -6.41 12.08 20.35
CA THR A 82 -5.23 12.17 21.21
C THR A 82 -5.40 11.52 22.60
N LYS A 83 -6.64 11.19 23.00
CA LYS A 83 -6.91 10.41 24.22
C LYS A 83 -6.58 8.93 24.04
N THR A 84 -6.83 8.40 22.87
CA THR A 84 -6.67 6.96 22.58
C THR A 84 -5.45 6.68 21.70
N MET A 85 -4.86 7.73 21.09
CA MET A 85 -3.85 7.66 20.05
C MET A 85 -4.28 6.78 18.84
N ARG A 86 -5.60 6.68 18.60
CA ARG A 86 -6.18 5.97 17.46
C ARG A 86 -6.70 6.94 16.43
N TYR A 87 -6.56 6.60 15.17
CA TYR A 87 -7.18 7.35 14.10
C TYR A 87 -8.69 7.09 14.09
N THR A 88 -9.46 8.17 14.02
CA THR A 88 -10.93 8.13 13.99
C THR A 88 -11.48 8.37 12.59
N ASN A 89 -10.65 8.90 11.69
CA ASN A 89 -10.97 9.05 10.27
C ASN A 89 -9.67 8.94 9.45
N PRO A 90 -9.51 7.86 8.67
CA PRO A 90 -10.39 6.69 8.60
C PRO A 90 -10.40 5.90 9.92
N PRO A 91 -11.58 5.39 10.35
CA PRO A 91 -11.66 4.62 11.58
C PRO A 91 -10.91 3.29 11.44
N ASP A 92 -10.40 2.80 12.55
CA ASP A 92 -9.70 1.50 12.67
C ASP A 92 -8.48 1.33 11.74
N SER A 93 -7.91 2.43 11.26
CA SER A 93 -6.76 2.40 10.35
C SER A 93 -5.44 2.21 11.09
N PHE A 94 -5.04 3.20 11.91
CA PHE A 94 -3.73 3.17 12.59
C PHE A 94 -3.86 3.55 14.07
N ARG A 95 -2.81 3.18 14.82
CA ARG A 95 -2.51 3.76 16.12
C ARG A 95 -1.25 4.62 15.98
N GLN A 96 -1.29 5.84 16.52
CA GLN A 96 -0.14 6.75 16.58
C GLN A 96 0.84 6.26 17.66
N GLU A 97 2.12 6.34 17.39
CA GLU A 97 3.15 6.05 18.36
C GLU A 97 3.18 7.09 19.47
N GLU A 98 3.22 6.62 20.73
CA GLU A 98 3.19 7.46 21.90
C GLU A 98 4.60 7.79 22.40
N LEU A 99 4.78 9.01 22.88
CA LEU A 99 5.90 9.40 23.71
C LEU A 99 5.44 9.35 25.17
N ILE A 100 6.33 9.00 26.07
CA ILE A 100 6.04 8.96 27.51
C ILE A 100 6.30 10.34 28.10
N PRO A 101 5.28 11.06 28.62
CA PRO A 101 5.49 12.28 29.37
C PRO A 101 5.96 11.93 30.78
N GLU A 102 7.14 12.39 31.16
CA GLU A 102 7.69 12.28 32.50
C GLU A 102 7.74 13.68 33.10
N VAL A 103 7.17 13.86 34.31
CA VAL A 103 7.18 15.12 35.04
C VAL A 103 8.02 14.89 36.27
N ASP A 104 9.08 15.69 36.48
CA ASP A 104 9.95 15.60 37.66
C ASP A 104 9.35 16.33 38.87
N ASP A 105 10.00 16.21 40.01
CA ASP A 105 9.56 16.81 41.29
C ASP A 105 9.55 18.35 41.23
N ASP A 106 10.32 18.96 40.33
CA ASP A 106 10.36 20.39 40.07
C ASP A 106 9.29 20.86 39.09
N GLY A 107 8.50 19.90 38.51
CA GLY A 107 7.43 20.15 37.56
C GLY A 107 7.90 20.37 36.13
N ASN A 108 9.17 20.11 35.81
CA ASN A 108 9.63 20.09 34.40
C ASN A 108 9.12 18.82 33.74
N MET A 109 8.73 18.91 32.47
CA MET A 109 8.27 17.77 31.67
C MET A 109 9.33 17.35 30.65
N ALA A 110 9.59 16.05 30.58
CA ALA A 110 10.34 15.43 29.50
C ALA A 110 9.39 14.54 28.67
N LEU A 111 9.48 14.62 27.34
CA LEU A 111 8.89 13.59 26.49
C LEU A 111 9.97 12.58 26.15
N VAL A 112 9.71 11.32 26.48
CA VAL A 112 10.64 10.21 26.33
C VAL A 112 10.15 9.25 25.27
N GLU A 113 11.03 8.91 24.34
CA GLU A 113 10.83 7.85 23.37
C GLU A 113 11.51 6.58 23.84
N LEU A 114 10.76 5.47 23.90
CA LEU A 114 11.36 4.17 24.19
C LEU A 114 11.96 3.63 22.88
N ARG A 115 13.28 3.52 22.83
CA ARG A 115 14.01 2.95 21.70
C ARG A 115 14.64 1.63 22.12
N PRO A 116 14.11 0.49 21.66
CA PRO A 116 14.89 -0.74 21.78
C PRO A 116 16.16 -0.60 20.92
N PRO A 117 17.32 -1.03 21.40
CA PRO A 117 18.54 -1.03 20.60
C PRO A 117 18.31 -1.85 19.33
N GLN A 118 18.86 -1.37 18.21
CA GLN A 118 18.68 -2.01 16.94
C GLN A 118 19.71 -3.13 16.72
N PRO A 119 19.40 -4.17 15.93
CA PRO A 119 20.34 -5.29 15.72
C PRO A 119 21.70 -4.88 15.15
N TRP A 120 21.76 -3.85 14.32
CA TRP A 120 23.03 -3.33 13.79
C TRP A 120 23.86 -2.55 14.82
N GLU A 121 23.28 -2.17 15.97
CA GLU A 121 23.98 -1.54 17.09
C GLU A 121 24.47 -2.60 18.08
N THR A 122 23.66 -3.64 18.33
CA THR A 122 23.96 -4.69 19.31
C THR A 122 24.84 -5.82 18.76
N ASP A 123 24.80 -6.02 17.45
CA ASP A 123 25.54 -7.05 16.73
C ASP A 123 26.26 -6.45 15.51
N ALA A 124 26.96 -5.35 15.72
CA ALA A 124 27.77 -4.69 14.70
C ALA A 124 29.00 -5.51 14.35
N ARG A 125 29.27 -5.68 13.05
CA ARG A 125 30.54 -6.22 12.55
C ARG A 125 31.54 -5.09 12.27
N ALA A 126 32.80 -5.30 12.60
CA ALA A 126 33.85 -4.38 12.20
C ALA A 126 34.03 -4.46 10.67
N LYS A 127 34.20 -3.29 10.02
CA LYS A 127 34.46 -3.23 8.57
C LYS A 127 35.82 -3.85 8.27
N GLU A 128 35.82 -4.90 7.46
CA GLU A 128 37.05 -5.49 6.92
C GLU A 128 37.45 -4.82 5.60
N PRO A 129 38.74 -4.72 5.27
CA PRO A 129 39.17 -4.16 4.00
C PRO A 129 38.62 -4.96 2.80
N LEU A 130 38.08 -4.25 1.81
CA LEU A 130 37.62 -4.84 0.57
C LEU A 130 38.75 -4.89 -0.49
N ARG A 131 38.71 -5.94 -1.31
CA ARG A 131 39.56 -6.00 -2.53
C ARG A 131 38.84 -5.29 -3.70
N PRO A 132 39.56 -4.79 -4.69
CA PRO A 132 38.98 -4.24 -5.90
C PRO A 132 37.99 -5.21 -6.55
N GLY A 133 36.77 -4.74 -6.82
CA GLY A 133 35.70 -5.53 -7.41
C GLY A 133 35.07 -6.59 -6.53
N GLU A 134 35.37 -6.60 -5.23
CA GLU A 134 34.80 -7.59 -4.29
C GLU A 134 33.30 -7.30 -4.01
N VAL A 135 32.92 -6.03 -3.91
CA VAL A 135 31.50 -5.62 -3.78
C VAL A 135 31.11 -4.77 -4.97
N LYS A 136 30.21 -5.29 -5.78
CA LYS A 136 29.69 -4.62 -6.99
C LYS A 136 28.16 -4.60 -6.98
N LEU A 137 27.59 -3.47 -7.39
CA LEU A 137 26.16 -3.33 -7.66
C LEU A 137 25.96 -3.08 -9.14
N THR A 138 25.19 -3.92 -9.82
CA THR A 138 24.81 -3.71 -11.23
C THR A 138 23.34 -3.34 -11.29
N TYR A 139 23.03 -2.20 -11.88
CA TYR A 139 21.66 -1.78 -12.10
C TYR A 139 21.06 -2.47 -13.32
N PHE A 140 19.89 -3.07 -13.16
CA PHE A 140 19.12 -3.71 -14.24
C PHE A 140 18.03 -2.80 -14.75
N THR A 141 17.06 -2.49 -13.92
CA THR A 141 15.96 -1.56 -14.22
C THR A 141 15.08 -1.36 -12.98
N HIS A 142 14.36 -0.25 -12.89
CA HIS A 142 13.40 0.09 -11.83
C HIS A 142 13.95 -0.19 -10.43
N ALA A 143 13.42 -1.22 -9.74
CA ALA A 143 13.85 -1.65 -8.41
C ALA A 143 14.76 -2.90 -8.43
N CYS A 144 15.21 -3.32 -9.61
CA CYS A 144 16.05 -4.50 -9.76
C CYS A 144 17.53 -4.13 -9.78
N MET A 145 18.24 -4.58 -8.77
CA MET A 145 19.69 -4.43 -8.60
C MET A 145 20.30 -5.81 -8.39
N GLU A 146 21.41 -6.12 -9.08
CA GLU A 146 22.24 -7.26 -8.74
C GLU A 146 23.36 -6.80 -7.81
N LEU A 147 23.49 -7.43 -6.65
CA LEU A 147 24.57 -7.24 -5.71
C LEU A 147 25.50 -8.44 -5.78
N ASN A 148 26.75 -8.23 -6.14
CA ASN A 148 27.81 -9.24 -6.04
C ASN A 148 28.63 -8.96 -4.78
N LEU A 149 28.54 -9.81 -3.80
CA LEU A 149 29.13 -9.71 -2.48
C LEU A 149 30.22 -10.78 -2.32
N GLY A 150 31.38 -10.52 -2.90
CA GLY A 150 32.50 -11.47 -2.88
C GLY A 150 32.23 -12.80 -3.59
N GLY A 151 31.38 -12.79 -4.61
CA GLY A 151 30.93 -13.96 -5.35
C GLY A 151 29.55 -14.49 -4.95
N THR A 152 28.97 -14.01 -3.85
CA THR A 152 27.56 -14.27 -3.50
C THR A 152 26.69 -13.27 -4.26
N ILE A 153 25.80 -13.75 -5.11
CA ILE A 153 24.96 -12.94 -6.00
C ILE A 153 23.53 -12.86 -5.46
N MET A 154 23.10 -11.65 -5.17
CA MET A 154 21.74 -11.32 -4.74
C MET A 154 21.06 -10.44 -5.78
N PHE A 155 19.76 -10.65 -6.01
CA PHE A 155 18.91 -9.73 -6.77
C PHE A 155 17.80 -9.14 -5.89
N THR A 156 17.38 -7.91 -6.22
CA THR A 156 16.23 -7.26 -5.58
C THR A 156 15.11 -7.06 -6.60
N ASP A 157 13.87 -7.24 -6.16
CA ASP A 157 12.61 -6.86 -6.85
C ASP A 157 12.65 -6.98 -8.39
N PRO A 158 12.77 -8.18 -8.96
CA PRO A 158 13.04 -8.37 -10.38
C PRO A 158 11.79 -8.16 -11.24
N TRP A 159 11.45 -6.90 -11.54
CA TRP A 159 10.53 -6.54 -12.63
C TRP A 159 11.37 -6.28 -13.89
N LEU A 160 11.52 -7.29 -14.74
CA LEU A 160 12.43 -7.31 -15.88
C LEU A 160 11.71 -7.49 -17.22
N THR A 161 10.42 -7.80 -17.17
CA THR A 161 9.59 -7.94 -18.37
C THR A 161 8.10 -7.77 -18.04
N GLY A 162 7.33 -7.39 -19.03
CA GLY A 162 5.88 -7.20 -18.91
C GLY A 162 5.50 -5.88 -18.23
N PRO A 163 4.22 -5.47 -18.35
CA PRO A 163 3.71 -4.30 -17.67
C PRO A 163 3.42 -4.60 -16.19
N ALA A 164 3.42 -3.56 -15.37
CA ALA A 164 2.93 -3.59 -14.00
C ALA A 164 1.57 -2.88 -13.87
N PHE A 165 0.91 -3.05 -12.71
CA PHE A 165 -0.37 -2.43 -12.37
C PHE A 165 -1.42 -2.59 -13.47
N ALA A 166 -1.69 -3.86 -13.81
CA ALA A 166 -2.67 -4.21 -14.80
C ALA A 166 -2.49 -3.46 -16.14
N ARG A 167 -1.26 -3.44 -16.66
CA ARG A 167 -0.80 -2.74 -17.87
C ARG A 167 -0.73 -1.20 -17.79
N GLY A 168 -0.91 -0.62 -16.62
CA GLY A 168 -0.84 0.84 -16.45
C GLY A 168 0.57 1.37 -16.47
N TRP A 169 1.52 0.61 -15.92
CA TRP A 169 2.93 0.99 -15.86
C TRP A 169 3.81 0.08 -16.71
N TRP A 170 4.84 0.69 -17.31
CA TRP A 170 5.82 0.04 -18.15
C TRP A 170 7.22 0.47 -17.73
N LEU A 171 8.22 -0.38 -17.94
CA LEU A 171 9.59 -0.03 -17.63
C LEU A 171 10.05 1.19 -18.44
N MET A 172 10.69 2.14 -17.78
CA MET A 172 11.36 3.26 -18.44
C MET A 172 12.67 2.80 -19.09
N HIS A 173 13.37 1.89 -18.42
CA HIS A 173 14.62 1.30 -18.87
C HIS A 173 14.40 -0.19 -19.12
N GLU A 174 14.79 -0.67 -20.27
CA GLU A 174 14.84 -2.10 -20.55
C GLU A 174 16.07 -2.72 -19.90
N PRO A 175 15.96 -3.93 -19.33
CA PRO A 175 17.10 -4.60 -18.73
C PRO A 175 18.11 -5.07 -19.77
N PRO A 176 19.38 -5.36 -19.40
CA PRO A 176 20.34 -6.04 -20.27
C PRO A 176 19.77 -7.36 -20.81
N ALA A 177 20.12 -7.69 -22.06
CA ALA A 177 19.53 -8.86 -22.76
C ALA A 177 19.77 -10.21 -22.06
N ASP A 178 20.84 -10.34 -21.27
CA ASP A 178 21.25 -11.52 -20.52
C ASP A 178 20.57 -11.63 -19.12
N TRP A 179 19.60 -10.76 -18.81
CA TRP A 179 19.01 -10.65 -17.48
C TRP A 179 18.49 -11.98 -16.92
N LEU A 180 17.85 -12.81 -17.75
CA LEU A 180 17.28 -14.07 -17.29
C LEU A 180 18.37 -15.09 -16.95
N ASP A 181 19.45 -15.11 -17.73
CA ASP A 181 20.60 -15.98 -17.44
C ASP A 181 21.30 -15.60 -16.14
N ARG A 182 21.45 -14.30 -15.87
CA ARG A 182 22.05 -13.79 -14.62
C ARG A 182 21.13 -14.04 -13.44
N LEU A 183 19.85 -13.66 -13.54
CA LEU A 183 18.87 -13.87 -12.48
C LEU A 183 18.72 -15.35 -12.10
N SER A 184 18.71 -16.27 -13.10
CA SER A 184 18.57 -17.71 -12.84
C SER A 184 19.77 -18.35 -12.17
N LYS A 185 20.93 -17.68 -12.15
CA LYS A 185 22.17 -18.11 -11.51
C LYS A 185 22.48 -17.42 -10.20
N ALA A 186 21.59 -16.54 -9.75
CA ALA A 186 21.75 -15.87 -8.47
C ALA A 186 21.69 -16.89 -7.31
N ASP A 187 22.37 -16.58 -6.20
CA ASP A 187 22.32 -17.36 -4.99
C ASP A 187 21.00 -17.16 -4.27
N PHE A 188 20.43 -15.94 -4.34
CA PHE A 188 19.09 -15.66 -3.80
C PHE A 188 18.51 -14.37 -4.35
N ILE A 189 17.18 -14.21 -4.15
CA ILE A 189 16.40 -13.04 -4.52
C ILE A 189 15.69 -12.52 -3.28
N TYR A 190 15.65 -11.20 -3.11
CA TYR A 190 14.79 -10.50 -2.17
C TYR A 190 13.64 -9.84 -2.93
N ILE A 191 12.41 -10.03 -2.44
CA ILE A 191 11.21 -9.34 -2.92
C ILE A 191 10.61 -8.57 -1.75
N SER A 192 10.51 -7.25 -1.93
CA SER A 192 10.14 -6.33 -0.86
C SER A 192 8.65 -6.38 -0.53
N HIS A 193 7.76 -6.42 -1.53
CA HIS A 193 6.32 -6.36 -1.33
C HIS A 193 5.53 -6.85 -2.56
N VAL A 194 4.20 -6.78 -2.45
CA VAL A 194 3.26 -7.43 -3.40
C VAL A 194 2.95 -6.64 -4.66
N HIS A 195 3.34 -5.36 -4.76
CA HIS A 195 3.06 -4.57 -5.96
C HIS A 195 3.74 -5.16 -7.20
N SER A 196 3.07 -5.09 -8.33
CA SER A 196 3.46 -5.82 -9.53
C SER A 196 4.70 -5.27 -10.25
N ASP A 197 5.18 -4.09 -9.87
CA ASP A 197 6.46 -3.52 -10.27
C ASP A 197 7.66 -3.98 -9.39
N HIS A 198 7.39 -4.77 -8.35
CA HIS A 198 8.36 -5.47 -7.51
C HIS A 198 8.16 -6.98 -7.58
N LEU A 199 6.94 -7.46 -7.43
CA LEU A 199 6.53 -8.85 -7.60
C LEU A 199 6.02 -9.08 -9.04
N SER A 200 6.92 -9.16 -9.99
CA SER A 200 6.57 -9.35 -11.40
C SER A 200 6.32 -10.80 -11.74
N TYR A 201 5.05 -11.21 -11.82
CA TYR A 201 4.70 -12.57 -12.25
C TYR A 201 5.21 -12.92 -13.65
N PRO A 202 5.21 -12.03 -14.66
CA PRO A 202 5.82 -12.34 -15.96
C PRO A 202 7.32 -12.67 -15.86
N THR A 203 8.08 -11.96 -15.04
CA THR A 203 9.49 -12.25 -14.79
C THR A 203 9.65 -13.59 -14.04
N LEU A 204 8.86 -13.79 -12.99
CA LEU A 204 8.95 -14.99 -12.16
C LEU A 204 8.50 -16.25 -12.89
N GLU A 205 7.58 -16.16 -13.85
CA GLU A 205 7.18 -17.27 -14.72
C GLU A 205 8.36 -17.76 -15.55
N LEU A 206 9.10 -16.85 -16.20
CA LEU A 206 10.31 -17.18 -16.96
C LEU A 206 11.43 -17.72 -16.07
N LEU A 207 11.61 -17.12 -14.88
CA LEU A 207 12.56 -17.58 -13.89
C LEU A 207 12.23 -19.00 -13.41
N SER A 208 10.97 -19.27 -13.08
CA SER A 208 10.54 -20.58 -12.57
C SER A 208 10.71 -21.71 -13.59
N ALA A 209 10.61 -21.39 -14.87
CA ALA A 209 10.90 -22.34 -15.95
C ALA A 209 12.41 -22.65 -16.07
N ARG A 210 13.27 -21.76 -15.59
CA ARG A 210 14.73 -21.88 -15.65
C ARG A 210 15.33 -22.47 -14.37
N ASN A 211 14.93 -21.93 -13.21
CA ASN A 211 15.39 -22.31 -11.89
C ASN A 211 14.27 -22.19 -10.86
N PRO A 212 13.40 -23.22 -10.69
CA PRO A 212 12.30 -23.18 -9.75
C PRO A 212 12.74 -23.26 -8.27
N ASP A 213 13.99 -23.64 -8.01
CA ASP A 213 14.52 -23.89 -6.67
C ASP A 213 15.38 -22.73 -6.14
N ILE A 214 15.45 -21.61 -6.86
CA ILE A 214 16.20 -20.43 -6.42
C ILE A 214 15.63 -19.93 -5.08
N PRO A 215 16.47 -19.66 -4.07
CA PRO A 215 16.02 -19.12 -2.81
C PRO A 215 15.42 -17.72 -2.99
N ILE A 216 14.19 -17.50 -2.48
CA ILE A 216 13.52 -16.20 -2.48
C ILE A 216 13.17 -15.84 -1.06
N TYR A 217 13.63 -14.68 -0.61
CA TYR A 217 13.41 -14.17 0.74
C TYR A 217 12.40 -13.01 0.73
N VAL A 218 11.42 -13.08 1.63
CA VAL A 218 10.38 -12.07 1.82
C VAL A 218 10.14 -11.82 3.30
N GLY A 219 9.61 -10.65 3.67
CA GLY A 219 9.21 -10.34 5.04
C GLY A 219 7.90 -11.02 5.42
N ASP A 220 7.74 -11.32 6.72
CA ASP A 220 6.51 -11.88 7.30
C ASP A 220 5.46 -10.77 7.49
N THR A 221 4.92 -10.27 6.39
CA THR A 221 3.86 -9.26 6.38
C THR A 221 2.47 -9.90 6.47
N SER A 222 1.47 -9.15 6.94
CA SER A 222 0.09 -9.65 6.99
C SER A 222 -0.54 -9.79 5.59
N MET A 223 -0.01 -9.10 4.59
CA MET A 223 -0.33 -9.29 3.18
C MET A 223 0.81 -10.09 2.52
N PRO A 224 0.69 -11.44 2.46
CA PRO A 224 1.79 -12.28 2.01
C PRO A 224 2.10 -12.07 0.53
N VAL A 225 3.39 -11.94 0.22
CA VAL A 225 3.90 -11.65 -1.14
C VAL A 225 3.36 -12.66 -2.16
N PHE A 226 3.42 -13.95 -1.85
CA PHE A 226 2.99 -15.02 -2.78
C PHE A 226 1.59 -15.56 -2.52
N CYS A 227 0.66 -14.71 -2.07
CA CYS A 227 -0.71 -15.12 -1.78
C CYS A 227 -1.45 -15.76 -2.98
N LYS A 228 -0.99 -15.50 -4.20
CA LYS A 228 -1.58 -16.00 -5.45
C LYS A 228 -0.70 -16.98 -6.22
N LEU A 229 0.40 -17.42 -5.64
CA LEU A 229 1.34 -18.28 -6.35
C LEU A 229 0.66 -19.52 -6.93
N SER A 230 -0.27 -20.13 -6.18
CA SER A 230 -1.01 -21.32 -6.64
C SER A 230 -1.96 -21.05 -7.83
N GLN A 231 -2.34 -19.82 -8.06
CA GLN A 231 -3.24 -19.38 -9.14
C GLN A 231 -2.48 -18.84 -10.36
N SER A 232 -1.18 -18.64 -10.23
CA SER A 232 -0.30 -18.19 -11.30
C SER A 232 0.33 -19.39 -12.06
N GLY A 233 0.96 -19.12 -13.19
CA GLY A 233 1.80 -20.10 -13.91
C GLY A 233 3.16 -20.36 -13.24
N VAL A 234 3.48 -19.63 -12.19
CA VAL A 234 4.78 -19.65 -11.51
C VAL A 234 4.92 -20.88 -10.65
N ARG A 235 6.09 -21.54 -10.72
CA ARG A 235 6.45 -22.74 -9.93
C ARG A 235 7.74 -22.47 -9.20
N LEU A 236 7.65 -21.89 -7.99
CA LEU A 236 8.79 -21.58 -7.12
C LEU A 236 8.70 -22.45 -5.86
N ASN A 237 9.77 -23.19 -5.57
CA ASN A 237 9.78 -24.22 -4.54
C ASN A 237 10.53 -23.79 -3.27
N ASN A 238 11.30 -22.70 -3.31
CA ASN A 238 12.24 -22.34 -2.26
C ASN A 238 12.00 -20.89 -1.77
N ILE A 239 10.84 -20.67 -1.15
CA ILE A 239 10.43 -19.37 -0.63
C ILE A 239 10.61 -19.35 0.89
N HIS A 240 11.31 -18.34 1.39
CA HIS A 240 11.61 -18.13 2.80
C HIS A 240 10.91 -16.87 3.30
N VAL A 241 10.01 -17.02 4.27
CA VAL A 241 9.35 -15.91 4.96
C VAL A 241 10.12 -15.64 6.24
N LEU A 242 10.67 -14.42 6.38
CA LEU A 242 11.56 -14.06 7.48
C LEU A 242 10.92 -13.05 8.43
N GLN A 243 11.19 -13.23 9.72
CA GLN A 243 10.80 -12.27 10.75
C GLN A 243 11.63 -10.98 10.64
N PHE A 244 11.00 -9.86 11.00
CA PHE A 244 11.63 -8.55 10.95
C PHE A 244 12.67 -8.34 12.05
N GLY A 245 13.69 -7.55 11.73
CA GLY A 245 14.70 -7.13 12.71
C GLY A 245 15.63 -8.25 13.20
N ILE A 246 15.76 -9.32 12.43
CA ILE A 246 16.64 -10.45 12.75
C ILE A 246 17.67 -10.64 11.64
N TRP A 247 18.95 -10.74 11.99
CA TRP A 247 19.99 -11.08 11.04
C TRP A 247 19.83 -12.51 10.52
N HIS A 248 19.85 -12.64 9.21
CA HIS A 248 19.84 -13.91 8.49
C HIS A 248 21.22 -14.11 7.83
N GLU A 249 21.94 -15.13 8.28
CA GLU A 249 23.27 -15.45 7.79
C GLU A 249 23.18 -16.27 6.51
N ILE A 250 23.73 -15.75 5.40
CA ILE A 250 23.88 -16.51 4.14
C ILE A 250 25.18 -17.32 4.15
N ASN A 251 26.25 -16.68 4.60
CA ASN A 251 27.54 -17.30 4.82
C ASN A 251 28.32 -16.47 5.88
N LYS A 252 29.58 -16.84 6.13
CA LYS A 252 30.40 -16.17 7.14
C LYS A 252 30.58 -14.66 6.90
N ASP A 253 30.58 -14.22 5.66
CA ASP A 253 30.87 -12.85 5.25
C ASP A 253 29.60 -12.04 4.94
N THR A 254 28.50 -12.72 4.58
CA THR A 254 27.25 -12.10 4.10
C THR A 254 26.07 -12.46 5.02
N ARG A 255 25.38 -11.43 5.50
CA ARG A 255 24.09 -11.55 6.17
C ARG A 255 23.17 -10.40 5.76
N PHE A 256 21.90 -10.56 5.98
CA PHE A 256 20.93 -9.48 5.77
C PHE A 256 19.81 -9.51 6.80
N MET A 257 19.08 -8.41 6.88
CA MET A 257 17.93 -8.27 7.75
C MET A 257 16.81 -7.56 7.01
N ILE A 258 15.59 -8.08 7.11
CA ILE A 258 14.40 -7.42 6.57
C ILE A 258 13.77 -6.58 7.67
N MET A 259 13.36 -5.37 7.31
CA MET A 259 12.70 -4.42 8.22
C MET A 259 11.36 -3.99 7.61
N MET A 260 10.40 -3.70 8.47
CA MET A 260 9.04 -3.34 8.10
C MET A 260 8.91 -1.83 7.89
N ASP A 261 8.04 -1.39 6.96
CA ASP A 261 7.68 0.02 6.85
C ASP A 261 6.80 0.47 8.03
N GLY A 262 7.07 1.66 8.55
CA GLY A 262 6.30 2.24 9.65
C GLY A 262 4.95 2.82 9.23
N VAL A 263 4.71 3.01 7.93
CA VAL A 263 3.45 3.55 7.38
C VAL A 263 2.57 2.44 6.80
N HIS A 264 3.18 1.49 6.09
CA HIS A 264 2.49 0.35 5.47
C HIS A 264 3.04 -0.99 6.01
N PRO A 265 2.90 -1.25 7.33
CA PRO A 265 3.49 -2.43 7.97
C PRO A 265 2.89 -3.75 7.51
N ASP A 266 1.69 -3.70 6.92
CA ASP A 266 1.00 -4.89 6.41
C ASP A 266 1.58 -5.38 5.08
N MET A 267 2.40 -4.56 4.40
CA MET A 267 2.80 -4.82 3.03
C MET A 267 4.28 -4.52 2.77
N ASP A 268 4.74 -3.27 3.04
CA ASP A 268 6.02 -2.78 2.56
C ASP A 268 7.17 -3.17 3.48
N THR A 269 8.28 -3.61 2.88
CA THR A 269 9.51 -3.96 3.58
C THR A 269 10.74 -3.33 2.94
N CYS A 270 11.80 -3.18 3.73
CA CYS A 270 13.13 -2.76 3.29
C CYS A 270 14.18 -3.75 3.81
N ILE A 271 15.39 -3.70 3.25
CA ILE A 271 16.45 -4.63 3.57
C ILE A 271 17.75 -3.91 3.92
N LEU A 272 18.43 -4.40 4.95
CA LEU A 272 19.79 -4.05 5.29
C LEU A 272 20.70 -5.25 5.05
N VAL A 273 21.67 -5.11 4.17
CA VAL A 273 22.68 -6.14 3.86
C VAL A 273 23.99 -5.78 4.51
N ASP A 274 24.61 -6.73 5.18
CA ASP A 274 25.94 -6.61 5.79
C ASP A 274 26.90 -7.59 5.11
N TYR A 275 27.90 -7.06 4.43
CA TYR A 275 29.00 -7.81 3.89
C TYR A 275 30.31 -7.38 4.59
N LYS A 276 30.85 -8.25 5.43
CA LYS A 276 32.10 -7.97 6.21
C LYS A 276 32.07 -6.63 6.96
N GLY A 277 30.93 -6.27 7.54
CA GLY A 277 30.72 -5.00 8.22
C GLY A 277 30.37 -3.81 7.33
N HIS A 278 30.41 -3.96 6.01
CA HIS A 278 29.94 -2.94 5.06
C HIS A 278 28.43 -3.04 4.88
N LEU A 279 27.72 -1.94 5.14
CA LEU A 279 26.27 -1.90 5.17
C LEU A 279 25.68 -1.31 3.88
N ILE A 280 24.76 -2.04 3.27
CA ILE A 280 23.97 -1.62 2.10
C ILE A 280 22.50 -1.56 2.53
N LEU A 281 21.93 -0.37 2.58
CA LEU A 281 20.54 -0.13 2.93
C LEU A 281 19.70 0.09 1.66
N ASN A 282 18.73 -0.78 1.42
CA ASN A 282 17.73 -0.60 0.37
C ASN A 282 16.36 -0.38 1.00
N THR A 283 15.87 0.85 0.94
CA THR A 283 14.57 1.21 1.50
C THR A 283 13.41 0.98 0.54
N VAL A 284 13.69 0.66 -0.70
CA VAL A 284 12.70 0.41 -1.74
C VAL A 284 11.62 1.50 -1.73
N ASP A 285 10.33 1.15 -1.73
CA ASP A 285 9.18 2.08 -1.73
C ASP A 285 8.75 2.52 -0.33
N CYS A 286 9.42 2.04 0.73
CA CYS A 286 9.04 2.38 2.09
C CYS A 286 8.89 3.89 2.30
N THR A 287 7.73 4.28 2.82
CA THR A 287 7.45 5.68 3.16
C THR A 287 8.15 6.10 4.44
N ASN A 288 8.25 5.20 5.42
CA ASN A 288 8.92 5.42 6.70
C ASN A 288 9.64 4.14 7.14
N PRO A 289 10.74 3.76 6.43
CA PRO A 289 11.40 2.49 6.63
C PRO A 289 11.81 2.30 8.10
N ASN A 290 11.53 1.13 8.67
CA ASN A 290 11.73 0.76 10.07
C ASN A 290 11.21 1.80 11.09
N GLY A 291 10.12 2.50 10.76
CA GLY A 291 9.57 3.55 11.63
C GLY A 291 10.50 4.77 11.77
N GLY A 292 11.43 4.98 10.84
CA GLY A 292 12.41 6.06 10.84
C GLY A 292 13.66 5.77 11.69
N ARG A 293 13.80 4.55 12.20
CA ARG A 293 15.00 4.08 12.90
C ARG A 293 15.88 3.34 11.90
N LEU A 294 16.85 4.04 11.34
CA LEU A 294 17.75 3.52 10.31
C LEU A 294 19.20 3.55 10.82
N PRO A 295 20.05 2.66 10.31
CA PRO A 295 21.48 2.76 10.58
C PRO A 295 22.05 4.06 10.00
N VAL A 296 23.04 4.62 10.63
CA VAL A 296 23.79 5.78 10.16
C VAL A 296 25.12 5.33 9.59
N ASP A 297 25.75 6.20 8.75
CA ASP A 297 27.07 5.94 8.16
C ASP A 297 27.14 4.61 7.38
N VAL A 298 26.05 4.27 6.67
CA VAL A 298 26.05 3.11 5.77
C VAL A 298 26.90 3.36 4.54
N ASP A 299 27.40 2.30 3.92
CA ASP A 299 28.25 2.45 2.74
C ASP A 299 27.43 2.80 1.50
N ILE A 300 26.26 2.19 1.32
CA ILE A 300 25.37 2.46 0.19
C ILE A 300 23.92 2.57 0.70
N MET A 301 23.20 3.58 0.19
CA MET A 301 21.76 3.69 0.36
C MET A 301 21.04 3.76 -0.99
N LEU A 302 20.02 2.92 -1.15
CA LEU A 302 19.10 2.87 -2.28
C LEU A 302 17.71 3.27 -1.81
N SER A 303 16.98 4.14 -2.52
CA SER A 303 15.59 4.48 -2.20
C SER A 303 14.81 4.96 -3.41
N ASP A 304 13.47 4.84 -3.37
CA ASP A 304 12.60 5.44 -4.38
C ASP A 304 12.74 6.96 -4.46
N PHE A 305 12.41 7.54 -5.61
CA PHE A 305 12.48 8.98 -5.83
C PHE A 305 11.23 9.55 -6.50
N ALA A 306 10.54 8.75 -7.30
CA ALA A 306 9.43 9.21 -8.13
C ALA A 306 8.13 9.38 -7.35
N GLY A 307 7.92 8.59 -6.29
CA GLY A 307 6.70 8.56 -5.52
C GLY A 307 5.51 8.09 -6.37
N GLY A 308 5.64 6.95 -7.07
CA GLY A 308 4.71 6.44 -8.07
C GLY A 308 3.24 6.54 -7.70
N ALA A 309 2.85 5.94 -6.58
CA ALA A 309 1.47 5.94 -6.08
C ALA A 309 0.92 7.34 -5.75
N SER A 310 1.76 8.38 -5.58
CA SER A 310 1.26 9.74 -5.30
C SER A 310 0.66 10.45 -6.52
N GLY A 311 0.65 9.81 -7.69
CA GLY A 311 -0.14 10.20 -8.86
C GLY A 311 -1.65 9.96 -8.74
N PHE A 312 -2.12 9.42 -7.62
CA PHE A 312 -3.52 9.06 -7.37
C PHE A 312 -4.57 10.13 -7.73
N PRO A 313 -4.30 11.46 -7.63
CA PRO A 313 -5.32 12.45 -8.02
C PRO A 313 -5.79 12.32 -9.47
N MET A 314 -5.00 11.69 -10.34
CA MET A 314 -5.37 11.46 -11.75
C MET A 314 -6.59 10.55 -11.89
N ASN A 315 -6.82 9.65 -10.91
CA ASN A 315 -8.00 8.79 -10.89
C ASN A 315 -9.28 9.52 -10.44
N PHE A 316 -9.18 10.71 -9.84
CA PHE A 316 -10.34 11.38 -9.30
C PHE A 316 -10.98 12.35 -10.29
N PHE A 317 -12.31 12.43 -10.24
CA PHE A 317 -13.10 13.39 -11.01
C PHE A 317 -14.21 14.00 -10.16
N GLY A 318 -14.72 15.16 -10.64
CA GLY A 318 -15.77 15.89 -9.95
C GLY A 318 -15.27 16.69 -8.72
N GLY A 319 -16.13 17.53 -8.16
CA GLY A 319 -15.81 18.36 -7.01
C GLY A 319 -14.58 19.24 -7.24
N LYS A 320 -13.56 19.13 -6.38
CA LYS A 320 -12.31 19.90 -6.46
C LYS A 320 -11.31 19.37 -7.49
N TYR A 321 -11.53 18.20 -8.06
CA TYR A 321 -10.54 17.49 -8.90
C TYR A 321 -10.56 17.99 -10.36
N THR A 322 -10.38 19.32 -10.56
CA THR A 322 -10.11 19.90 -11.88
C THR A 322 -8.68 19.60 -12.32
N GLU A 323 -8.38 19.67 -13.61
CA GLU A 323 -7.04 19.39 -14.13
C GLU A 323 -6.01 20.36 -13.52
N GLU A 324 -6.34 21.65 -13.36
CA GLU A 324 -5.46 22.65 -12.74
C GLU A 324 -5.17 22.31 -11.27
N TRP A 325 -6.19 21.82 -10.55
CA TRP A 325 -6.02 21.41 -9.16
C TRP A 325 -5.11 20.18 -9.06
N LYS A 326 -5.29 19.18 -9.94
CA LYS A 326 -4.48 17.97 -9.99
C LYS A 326 -3.02 18.30 -10.26
N GLU A 327 -2.73 19.10 -11.28
CA GLU A 327 -1.38 19.54 -11.62
C GLU A 327 -0.68 20.24 -10.45
N GLN A 328 -1.35 21.24 -9.84
CA GLN A 328 -0.82 21.97 -8.70
C GLN A 328 -0.60 21.07 -7.48
N PHE A 329 -1.51 20.15 -7.23
CA PHE A 329 -1.40 19.20 -6.12
C PHE A 329 -0.18 18.29 -6.34
N ILE A 330 -0.08 17.64 -7.50
CA ILE A 330 1.02 16.73 -7.84
C ILE A 330 2.36 17.46 -7.74
N LYS A 331 2.51 18.60 -8.36
CA LYS A 331 3.73 19.41 -8.32
C LYS A 331 4.16 19.75 -6.88
N ARG A 332 3.21 20.11 -6.02
CA ARG A 332 3.48 20.38 -4.60
C ARG A 332 3.92 19.13 -3.85
N GLU A 333 3.23 18.00 -4.05
CA GLU A 333 3.56 16.75 -3.36
C GLU A 333 4.90 16.17 -3.85
N ARG A 334 5.22 16.25 -5.15
CA ARG A 334 6.53 15.86 -5.69
C ARG A 334 7.67 16.68 -5.07
N LYS A 335 7.49 17.99 -4.95
CA LYS A 335 8.48 18.85 -4.28
C LYS A 335 8.67 18.47 -2.80
N LYS A 336 7.60 18.19 -2.07
CA LYS A 336 7.70 17.74 -0.68
C LYS A 336 8.43 16.41 -0.56
N LEU A 337 8.16 15.47 -1.47
CA LEU A 337 8.84 14.18 -1.49
C LEU A 337 10.34 14.34 -1.69
N LEU A 338 10.78 15.18 -2.64
CA LEU A 338 12.21 15.44 -2.86
C LEU A 338 12.91 15.92 -1.59
N TYR A 339 12.31 16.91 -0.89
CA TYR A 339 12.89 17.39 0.38
C TYR A 339 12.87 16.33 1.48
N TYR A 340 11.80 15.56 1.58
CA TYR A 340 11.70 14.49 2.57
C TYR A 340 12.77 13.40 2.33
N LYS A 341 12.91 12.94 1.08
CA LYS A 341 13.95 11.96 0.71
C LYS A 341 15.35 12.51 0.95
N THR A 342 15.60 13.78 0.58
CA THR A 342 16.88 14.44 0.88
C THR A 342 17.18 14.43 2.39
N GLN A 343 16.18 14.68 3.24
CA GLN A 343 16.39 14.66 4.69
C GLN A 343 16.69 13.24 5.19
N VAL A 344 15.96 12.22 4.73
CA VAL A 344 16.23 10.82 5.11
C VAL A 344 17.65 10.39 4.71
N VAL A 345 18.09 10.74 3.51
CA VAL A 345 19.46 10.43 3.05
C VAL A 345 20.50 11.12 3.92
N ARG A 346 20.27 12.38 4.31
CA ARG A 346 21.19 13.11 5.21
C ARG A 346 21.22 12.50 6.61
N ASP A 347 20.08 12.06 7.12
CA ASP A 347 19.99 11.44 8.45
C ASP A 347 20.71 10.07 8.50
N VAL A 348 20.67 9.32 7.39
CA VAL A 348 21.41 8.05 7.21
C VAL A 348 22.90 8.29 6.93
N ASN A 349 23.26 9.39 6.28
CA ASN A 349 24.62 9.78 5.90
C ASN A 349 25.40 8.68 5.16
N PRO A 350 24.91 8.15 4.02
CA PRO A 350 25.62 7.10 3.30
C PRO A 350 26.87 7.63 2.60
N VAL A 351 27.85 6.77 2.37
CA VAL A 351 29.00 7.13 1.49
C VAL A 351 28.50 7.34 0.06
N ILE A 352 27.57 6.48 -0.40
CA ILE A 352 26.99 6.55 -1.74
C ILE A 352 25.47 6.49 -1.64
N TYR A 353 24.80 7.38 -2.35
CA TYR A 353 23.37 7.36 -2.54
C TYR A 353 22.99 7.10 -4.00
N CYS A 354 22.00 6.23 -4.22
CA CYS A 354 21.45 5.90 -5.52
C CYS A 354 19.91 6.01 -5.51
N PRO A 355 19.30 6.96 -6.21
CA PRO A 355 17.86 6.97 -6.47
C PRO A 355 17.49 5.79 -7.36
N PHE A 356 16.46 5.06 -6.97
CA PHE A 356 16.15 3.74 -7.49
C PHE A 356 14.63 3.48 -7.29
N ALA A 357 14.02 2.44 -7.84
CA ALA A 357 12.58 2.19 -7.69
C ALA A 357 11.68 3.40 -8.05
N GLY A 358 11.74 3.84 -9.29
CA GLY A 358 10.94 4.99 -9.78
C GLY A 358 11.04 5.17 -11.29
N TYR A 359 11.74 4.27 -11.96
CA TYR A 359 11.96 4.30 -13.41
C TYR A 359 10.84 3.55 -14.15
N PHE A 360 9.68 4.19 -14.29
CA PHE A 360 8.53 3.68 -15.02
C PHE A 360 7.87 4.78 -15.86
N VAL A 361 7.05 4.37 -16.82
CA VAL A 361 6.23 5.26 -17.66
C VAL A 361 4.80 4.73 -17.74
N GLU A 362 3.83 5.62 -17.87
CA GLU A 362 2.46 5.30 -18.23
C GLU A 362 2.40 5.19 -19.75
N ALA A 363 2.54 4.00 -20.31
CA ALA A 363 2.67 3.79 -21.75
C ALA A 363 1.36 3.42 -22.44
N HIS A 364 0.26 3.25 -21.71
CA HIS A 364 -1.04 2.98 -22.31
C HIS A 364 -1.45 4.14 -23.24
N PRO A 365 -1.92 3.87 -24.48
CA PRO A 365 -2.27 4.92 -25.44
C PRO A 365 -3.28 5.94 -24.90
N SER A 366 -4.30 5.49 -24.19
CA SER A 366 -5.34 6.35 -23.61
C SER A 366 -4.86 7.16 -22.38
N ASP A 367 -3.61 6.96 -21.90
CA ASP A 367 -3.08 7.61 -20.71
C ASP A 367 -2.07 8.74 -21.03
N SER A 368 -2.06 9.25 -22.27
CA SER A 368 -1.19 10.36 -22.68
C SER A 368 -1.36 11.60 -21.79
N TYR A 369 -2.61 11.94 -21.44
CA TYR A 369 -2.92 13.06 -20.53
C TYR A 369 -2.34 12.86 -19.13
N ILE A 370 -2.22 11.62 -18.67
CA ILE A 370 -1.61 11.31 -17.35
C ILE A 370 -0.11 11.62 -17.40
N ARG A 371 0.59 11.22 -18.47
CA ARG A 371 2.02 11.53 -18.62
C ARG A 371 2.32 13.03 -18.59
N GLU A 372 1.42 13.83 -19.16
CA GLU A 372 1.57 15.28 -19.22
C GLU A 372 1.33 15.94 -17.85
N THR A 373 0.37 15.46 -17.09
CA THR A 373 -0.06 16.05 -15.80
C THR A 373 0.68 15.42 -14.61
N ASN A 374 0.89 14.11 -14.61
CA ASN A 374 1.58 13.38 -13.54
C ASN A 374 3.10 13.44 -13.70
N THR A 375 3.67 14.65 -13.65
CA THR A 375 5.11 14.83 -13.71
C THR A 375 5.80 14.15 -12.53
N LYS A 376 6.73 13.23 -12.83
CA LYS A 376 7.54 12.53 -11.83
C LYS A 376 8.75 13.37 -11.40
N ASN A 377 9.29 13.09 -10.22
CA ASN A 377 10.58 13.64 -9.83
C ASN A 377 11.68 13.06 -10.73
N ASP A 378 12.67 13.90 -11.04
CA ASP A 378 13.88 13.48 -11.72
C ASP A 378 14.92 13.01 -10.69
N PRO A 379 15.53 11.83 -10.85
CA PRO A 379 16.58 11.36 -9.95
C PRO A 379 17.81 12.28 -9.94
N ALA A 380 18.10 12.98 -11.02
CA ALA A 380 19.19 13.96 -11.08
C ALA A 380 18.91 15.18 -10.20
N ASP A 381 17.66 15.64 -10.12
CA ASP A 381 17.25 16.73 -9.24
C ASP A 381 17.40 16.34 -7.76
N LEU A 382 17.01 15.11 -7.38
CA LEU A 382 17.22 14.60 -6.03
C LEU A 382 18.71 14.53 -5.70
N ASN A 383 19.51 13.97 -6.59
CA ASN A 383 20.98 13.91 -6.43
C ASN A 383 21.60 15.31 -6.33
N ALA A 384 21.11 16.28 -7.09
CA ALA A 384 21.57 17.67 -6.99
C ALA A 384 21.24 18.31 -5.64
N LEU A 385 20.04 18.04 -5.09
CA LEU A 385 19.67 18.50 -3.75
C LEU A 385 20.53 17.86 -2.66
N ILE A 386 20.80 16.56 -2.75
CA ILE A 386 21.68 15.86 -1.79
C ILE A 386 23.06 16.47 -1.82
N ARG A 387 23.71 16.60 -2.98
CA ARG A 387 25.04 17.23 -3.11
C ARG A 387 25.09 18.67 -2.62
N LYS A 388 23.97 19.39 -2.74
CA LYS A 388 23.87 20.78 -2.24
C LYS A 388 23.91 20.85 -0.72
N PHE A 389 23.26 19.92 -0.02
CA PHE A 389 23.13 19.94 1.44
C PHE A 389 24.14 19.05 2.16
N SER A 390 24.67 18.03 1.48
CA SER A 390 25.64 17.05 1.98
C SER A 390 26.62 16.72 0.86
N PRO A 391 27.59 17.62 0.57
CA PRO A 391 28.52 17.47 -0.55
C PRO A 391 29.47 16.28 -0.40
N GLU A 392 29.62 15.74 0.80
CA GLU A 392 30.39 14.54 1.13
C GLU A 392 29.75 13.27 0.59
N ILE A 393 28.42 13.24 0.40
CA ILE A 393 27.72 12.08 -0.10
C ILE A 393 27.90 11.96 -1.61
N LYS A 394 28.50 10.87 -2.06
CA LYS A 394 28.59 10.55 -3.48
C LYS A 394 27.20 10.13 -4.00
N THR A 395 26.84 10.56 -5.20
CA THR A 395 25.56 10.23 -5.80
C THR A 395 25.73 9.50 -7.12
N TRP A 396 24.88 8.51 -7.35
CA TRP A 396 24.85 7.74 -8.59
C TRP A 396 23.44 7.77 -9.20
N THR A 397 23.30 8.18 -10.45
CA THR A 397 22.07 8.02 -11.23
C THR A 397 22.27 6.84 -12.16
N PRO A 398 21.65 5.68 -11.89
CA PRO A 398 21.99 4.45 -12.57
C PRO A 398 21.37 4.36 -13.96
N ILE A 399 22.08 3.70 -14.88
CA ILE A 399 21.58 3.27 -16.20
C ILE A 399 21.75 1.75 -16.33
N PRO A 400 20.90 1.05 -17.12
CA PRO A 400 20.98 -0.41 -17.23
C PRO A 400 22.35 -0.92 -17.63
N GLY A 401 22.86 -1.88 -16.85
CA GLY A 401 24.19 -2.46 -17.06
C GLY A 401 25.35 -1.71 -16.45
N ALA A 402 25.15 -0.49 -15.92
CA ALA A 402 26.19 0.23 -15.18
C ALA A 402 26.49 -0.47 -13.85
N VAL A 403 27.77 -0.46 -13.45
CA VAL A 403 28.28 -1.15 -12.27
C VAL A 403 28.95 -0.18 -11.31
N LEU A 404 28.51 -0.19 -10.06
CA LEU A 404 29.18 0.49 -8.97
C LEU A 404 30.18 -0.46 -8.30
N ASP A 405 31.42 -0.01 -8.08
CA ASP A 405 32.45 -0.71 -7.30
C ASP A 405 32.62 -0.01 -5.96
N LEU A 406 32.20 -0.67 -4.86
CA LEU A 406 32.20 -0.07 -3.54
C LEU A 406 33.62 0.26 -3.04
N GLN A 407 34.57 -0.63 -3.25
CA GLN A 407 35.95 -0.40 -2.79
C GLN A 407 36.56 0.86 -3.41
N LYS A 408 36.41 1.03 -4.73
CA LYS A 408 36.85 2.23 -5.42
C LYS A 408 36.19 3.49 -4.87
N ALA A 409 34.88 3.42 -4.57
CA ALA A 409 34.18 4.55 -3.98
C ALA A 409 34.68 4.89 -2.59
N LEU A 410 35.01 3.91 -1.75
CA LEU A 410 35.55 4.11 -0.41
C LEU A 410 36.97 4.72 -0.44
N GLU A 411 37.75 4.36 -1.43
CA GLU A 411 39.11 4.95 -1.64
C GLU A 411 39.10 6.36 -2.24
N GLY A 412 37.92 6.86 -2.63
CA GLY A 412 37.79 8.19 -3.23
C GLY A 412 38.12 8.23 -4.72
N ASP A 413 38.21 7.06 -5.38
CA ASP A 413 38.39 6.99 -6.83
C ASP A 413 37.17 7.62 -7.53
N SER A 414 37.44 8.47 -8.53
CA SER A 414 36.39 9.06 -9.37
C SER A 414 35.69 8.03 -10.26
N ASP A 415 36.38 6.93 -10.59
CA ASP A 415 35.97 5.91 -11.55
C ASP A 415 35.29 4.72 -10.83
N PHE A 416 34.60 5.00 -9.72
CA PHE A 416 33.86 3.98 -8.96
C PHE A 416 32.57 3.49 -9.67
N ILE A 417 32.11 4.19 -10.72
CA ILE A 417 31.03 3.78 -11.61
C ILE A 417 31.66 3.33 -12.92
N GLN A 418 31.37 2.10 -13.34
CA GLN A 418 31.70 1.56 -14.63
C GLN A 418 30.48 1.60 -15.52
N GLU A 419 30.51 2.40 -16.55
CA GLU A 419 29.46 2.42 -17.56
C GLU A 419 29.39 1.05 -18.26
N PRO A 420 28.17 0.65 -18.73
CA PRO A 420 28.05 -0.61 -19.46
C PRO A 420 28.92 -0.59 -20.70
N PRO A 421 29.46 -1.76 -21.11
CA PRO A 421 30.18 -1.86 -22.37
C PRO A 421 29.37 -1.32 -23.53
N SER A 422 30.04 -0.66 -24.48
CA SER A 422 29.37 -0.02 -25.63
C SER A 422 28.60 -1.00 -26.53
N ASP A 423 28.91 -2.28 -26.43
CA ASP A 423 28.22 -3.39 -27.11
C ASP A 423 27.13 -4.07 -26.26
N THR A 424 26.85 -3.56 -25.04
CA THR A 424 25.79 -4.07 -24.19
C THR A 424 24.47 -3.96 -24.92
N GLN A 425 23.86 -5.11 -25.16
CA GLN A 425 22.52 -5.18 -25.73
C GLN A 425 21.50 -4.95 -24.64
N ILE A 426 20.70 -3.90 -24.79
CA ILE A 426 19.52 -3.67 -23.97
C ILE A 426 18.33 -4.07 -24.81
N LEU A 427 17.44 -4.94 -24.27
CA LEU A 427 16.24 -5.34 -24.96
C LEU A 427 15.43 -4.12 -25.33
N LYS A 428 15.12 -4.00 -26.61
CA LYS A 428 14.14 -3.04 -27.14
C LYS A 428 12.83 -3.78 -27.37
N ASP A 429 11.72 -3.09 -27.16
CA ASP A 429 10.39 -3.64 -27.39
C ASP A 429 10.09 -4.92 -26.57
N SER A 430 10.52 -4.93 -25.30
CA SER A 430 10.05 -5.93 -24.34
C SER A 430 8.51 -5.88 -24.20
N TRP A 431 7.89 -4.86 -24.75
CA TRP A 431 6.47 -4.57 -24.70
C TRP A 431 5.75 -5.11 -25.94
N ASP A 432 5.31 -6.34 -25.87
CA ASP A 432 4.34 -6.85 -26.81
C ASP A 432 2.93 -6.39 -26.39
N PHE A 433 2.58 -5.15 -26.77
CA PHE A 433 1.27 -4.58 -26.47
C PHE A 433 0.14 -5.48 -26.99
N ALA A 434 0.30 -6.08 -28.16
CA ALA A 434 -0.70 -6.98 -28.74
C ALA A 434 -0.92 -8.22 -27.86
N LYS A 435 0.14 -8.80 -27.28
CA LYS A 435 0.04 -9.91 -26.34
C LYS A 435 -0.82 -9.55 -25.12
N TYR A 436 -0.61 -8.37 -24.55
CA TYR A 436 -1.36 -7.92 -23.37
C TYR A 436 -2.80 -7.53 -23.71
N VAL A 437 -3.05 -6.93 -24.87
CA VAL A 437 -4.40 -6.65 -25.37
C VAL A 437 -5.18 -7.94 -25.62
N ASN A 438 -4.55 -8.96 -26.21
CA ASN A 438 -5.19 -10.25 -26.43
C ASN A 438 -5.55 -10.94 -25.09
N ALA A 439 -4.67 -10.91 -24.09
CA ALA A 439 -4.99 -11.47 -22.77
C ALA A 439 -6.17 -10.75 -22.10
N VAL A 440 -6.32 -9.45 -22.33
CA VAL A 440 -7.47 -8.67 -21.87
C VAL A 440 -8.72 -9.04 -22.63
N ASN A 441 -8.64 -9.18 -23.97
CA ASN A 441 -9.77 -9.58 -24.81
C ASN A 441 -10.28 -10.97 -24.45
N GLU A 442 -9.38 -11.94 -24.20
CA GLU A 442 -9.75 -13.27 -23.69
C GLU A 442 -10.54 -13.18 -22.38
N SER A 443 -10.15 -12.26 -21.48
CA SER A 443 -10.90 -12.03 -20.23
C SER A 443 -12.29 -11.46 -20.50
N ILE A 444 -12.44 -10.58 -21.49
CA ILE A 444 -13.72 -9.97 -21.86
C ILE A 444 -14.66 -11.01 -22.47
N GLU A 445 -14.13 -11.96 -23.25
CA GLU A 445 -14.90 -13.00 -23.94
C GLU A 445 -15.36 -14.12 -23.02
N HIS A 446 -14.89 -14.16 -21.77
CA HIS A 446 -15.30 -15.19 -20.81
C HIS A 446 -16.84 -15.17 -20.59
N GLU A 447 -17.47 -16.37 -20.57
CA GLU A 447 -18.94 -16.53 -20.51
C GLU A 447 -19.60 -15.75 -19.37
N ILE A 448 -18.96 -15.65 -18.19
CA ILE A 448 -19.52 -14.92 -17.04
C ILE A 448 -19.79 -13.44 -17.37
N PHE A 449 -18.98 -12.85 -18.23
CA PHE A 449 -19.09 -11.45 -18.60
C PHE A 449 -20.13 -11.17 -19.69
N SER A 450 -20.75 -12.20 -20.25
CA SER A 450 -21.96 -12.06 -21.07
C SER A 450 -23.17 -11.58 -20.24
N TYR A 451 -23.01 -11.57 -18.91
CA TYR A 451 -24.05 -11.23 -17.96
C TYR A 451 -23.66 -10.02 -17.12
N PRO A 452 -24.21 -8.81 -17.34
CA PRO A 452 -23.87 -7.64 -16.54
C PRO A 452 -24.00 -7.87 -15.02
N GLU A 453 -24.85 -8.81 -14.61
CA GLU A 453 -25.06 -9.21 -13.21
C GLU A 453 -23.85 -9.89 -12.57
N TRP A 454 -22.78 -10.18 -13.32
CA TRP A 454 -21.57 -10.76 -12.75
C TRP A 454 -20.99 -9.89 -11.62
N ILE A 455 -21.10 -8.57 -11.72
CA ILE A 455 -20.62 -7.64 -10.70
C ILE A 455 -21.40 -7.78 -9.38
N GLN A 456 -22.71 -8.05 -9.46
CA GLN A 456 -23.52 -8.30 -8.27
C GLN A 456 -23.14 -9.60 -7.57
N ALA A 457 -22.86 -10.64 -8.38
CA ALA A 457 -22.39 -11.92 -7.87
C ALA A 457 -21.04 -11.75 -7.17
N TYR A 458 -20.13 -11.00 -7.79
CA TYR A 458 -18.82 -10.69 -7.26
C TYR A 458 -18.91 -10.02 -5.89
N TYR A 459 -19.63 -8.90 -5.74
CA TYR A 459 -19.72 -8.19 -4.47
C TYR A 459 -20.49 -8.94 -3.37
N LYS A 460 -21.47 -9.77 -3.73
CA LYS A 460 -22.06 -10.71 -2.76
C LYS A 460 -21.04 -11.72 -2.25
N TRP A 461 -20.18 -12.19 -3.12
CA TRP A 461 -19.13 -13.14 -2.76
C TRP A 461 -18.04 -12.49 -1.93
N VAL A 462 -17.58 -11.27 -2.27
CA VAL A 462 -16.61 -10.49 -1.49
C VAL A 462 -17.09 -10.28 -0.06
N GLY A 463 -18.42 -10.17 0.14
CA GLY A 463 -19.04 -10.20 1.47
C GLY A 463 -18.87 -8.91 2.30
N PHE A 464 -18.42 -7.80 1.68
CA PHE A 464 -18.35 -6.51 2.37
C PHE A 464 -19.77 -6.00 2.67
N HIS A 465 -20.06 -5.64 3.94
CA HIS A 465 -21.38 -5.18 4.36
C HIS A 465 -21.31 -4.46 5.73
N GLY A 466 -22.45 -3.90 6.18
CA GLY A 466 -22.55 -3.23 7.48
C GLY A 466 -21.81 -1.88 7.53
N TYR A 467 -21.52 -1.29 6.39
CA TYR A 467 -20.74 -0.06 6.28
C TYR A 467 -21.56 1.04 5.60
N ASN A 468 -21.57 2.27 6.14
CA ASN A 468 -22.36 3.39 5.63
C ASN A 468 -21.84 3.91 4.28
N LEU A 469 -21.94 3.08 3.24
CA LEU A 469 -21.43 3.36 1.91
C LEU A 469 -22.35 2.79 0.83
N ILE A 470 -22.63 3.59 -0.20
CA ILE A 470 -23.21 3.14 -1.46
C ILE A 470 -22.17 3.38 -2.56
N VAL A 471 -21.93 2.38 -3.39
CA VAL A 471 -20.99 2.45 -4.51
C VAL A 471 -21.74 2.27 -5.82
N ARG A 472 -21.54 3.15 -6.79
CA ARG A 472 -21.92 2.92 -8.19
C ARG A 472 -20.72 2.38 -8.94
N MET A 473 -20.85 1.20 -9.50
CA MET A 473 -19.83 0.55 -10.30
C MET A 473 -20.26 0.57 -11.76
N ILE A 474 -19.42 1.17 -12.60
CA ILE A 474 -19.70 1.35 -14.04
C ILE A 474 -18.58 0.68 -14.84
N GLU A 475 -18.95 -0.13 -15.81
CA GLU A 475 -18.03 -0.68 -16.80
C GLU A 475 -17.87 0.26 -17.97
N THR A 476 -16.62 0.51 -18.38
CA THR A 476 -16.28 1.49 -19.42
C THR A 476 -15.28 0.93 -20.41
N ASP A 477 -15.14 1.58 -21.55
CA ASP A 477 -14.02 1.39 -22.47
C ASP A 477 -12.71 1.99 -21.88
N ASP A 478 -11.67 2.00 -22.70
CA ASP A 478 -10.36 2.54 -22.29
C ASP A 478 -10.36 4.07 -22.08
N ASP A 479 -11.35 4.78 -22.66
CA ASP A 479 -11.52 6.24 -22.51
C ASP A 479 -12.59 6.62 -21.47
N PHE A 480 -12.96 5.67 -20.60
CA PHE A 480 -13.95 5.79 -19.53
C PHE A 480 -15.36 6.16 -20.01
N GLN A 481 -15.71 5.83 -21.27
CA GLN A 481 -17.06 5.89 -21.75
C GLN A 481 -17.81 4.58 -21.48
N THR A 482 -19.11 4.67 -21.18
CA THR A 482 -19.93 3.48 -20.92
C THR A 482 -20.02 2.58 -22.13
N VAL A 483 -19.96 1.27 -21.94
CA VAL A 483 -20.05 0.27 -23.02
C VAL A 483 -21.43 -0.38 -23.03
N GLU A 484 -21.93 -0.67 -24.24
CA GLU A 484 -23.18 -1.41 -24.40
C GLU A 484 -23.02 -2.83 -23.83
N GLY A 485 -24.00 -3.27 -23.01
CA GLY A 485 -23.93 -4.57 -22.34
C GLY A 485 -23.00 -4.66 -21.16
N GLY A 486 -22.30 -3.58 -20.81
CA GLY A 486 -21.52 -3.46 -19.58
C GLY A 486 -22.40 -3.33 -18.33
N TYR A 487 -21.78 -3.45 -17.15
CA TYR A 487 -22.53 -3.23 -15.93
C TYR A 487 -22.57 -1.74 -15.53
N ASP A 488 -23.71 -1.36 -14.92
CA ASP A 488 -23.93 -0.09 -14.21
C ASP A 488 -24.87 -0.37 -13.05
N PHE A 489 -24.32 -0.56 -11.84
CA PHE A 489 -25.09 -0.92 -10.67
C PHE A 489 -24.75 -0.08 -9.46
N LEU A 490 -25.78 0.31 -8.71
CA LEU A 490 -25.62 0.75 -7.34
C LEU A 490 -25.48 -0.48 -6.43
N ILE A 491 -24.52 -0.42 -5.50
CA ILE A 491 -24.25 -1.43 -4.49
C ILE A 491 -24.38 -0.77 -3.14
N ASP A 492 -25.40 -1.15 -2.36
CA ASP A 492 -25.62 -0.63 -1.01
C ASP A 492 -25.06 -1.61 0.01
N PHE A 493 -24.00 -1.20 0.71
CA PHE A 493 -23.30 -1.99 1.72
C PHE A 493 -23.80 -1.75 3.16
N ILE A 494 -24.83 -0.93 3.37
CA ILE A 494 -25.25 -0.50 4.70
C ILE A 494 -25.95 -1.62 5.49
N GLY A 495 -26.66 -2.49 4.79
CA GLY A 495 -27.37 -3.62 5.39
C GLY A 495 -26.45 -4.79 5.79
N PRO A 496 -27.04 -5.89 6.29
CA PRO A 496 -26.30 -7.11 6.65
C PRO A 496 -25.80 -7.91 5.44
N GLN A 497 -26.20 -7.54 4.24
CA GLN A 497 -25.75 -8.06 2.96
C GLN A 497 -25.81 -6.95 1.93
N PRO A 498 -24.93 -6.95 0.91
CA PRO A 498 -25.00 -5.98 -0.17
C PRO A 498 -26.32 -6.12 -0.93
N THR A 499 -26.95 -5.00 -1.21
CA THR A 499 -28.18 -4.91 -2.04
C THR A 499 -27.90 -4.07 -3.27
N PHE A 500 -28.73 -4.22 -4.32
CA PHE A 500 -28.53 -3.58 -5.62
C PHE A 500 -29.79 -2.76 -5.99
N PRO A 501 -29.95 -1.57 -5.38
CA PRO A 501 -31.12 -0.72 -5.64
C PRO A 501 -31.05 -0.11 -7.04
N GLN A 502 -32.22 0.23 -7.60
CA GLN A 502 -32.31 0.94 -8.89
C GLN A 502 -31.96 2.42 -8.77
N GLN A 503 -32.14 2.99 -7.59
CA GLN A 503 -31.90 4.39 -7.31
C GLN A 503 -31.13 4.57 -5.99
N ARG A 504 -30.34 5.64 -5.93
CA ARG A 504 -29.62 6.03 -4.72
C ARG A 504 -30.59 6.32 -3.59
N SER A 505 -30.31 5.80 -2.41
CA SER A 505 -31.10 6.04 -1.21
C SER A 505 -31.11 7.51 -0.81
N GLU A 506 -32.25 8.04 -0.35
CA GLU A 506 -32.37 9.40 0.21
C GLU A 506 -31.81 9.54 1.63
N ARG A 507 -31.59 8.41 2.34
CA ARG A 507 -30.95 8.46 3.65
C ARG A 507 -29.52 8.96 3.56
N ARG A 508 -29.02 9.57 4.64
CA ARG A 508 -27.63 10.06 4.72
C ARG A 508 -26.65 8.87 4.64
N HIS A 509 -25.79 8.87 3.65
CA HIS A 509 -24.76 7.86 3.41
C HIS A 509 -23.55 8.47 2.71
N ASN A 510 -22.42 7.74 2.75
CA ASN A 510 -21.29 8.02 1.89
C ASN A 510 -21.53 7.44 0.49
N TYR A 511 -20.95 8.04 -0.52
CA TYR A 511 -21.14 7.62 -1.91
C TYR A 511 -19.79 7.58 -2.65
N LEU A 512 -19.58 6.51 -3.41
CA LEU A 512 -18.51 6.39 -4.38
C LEU A 512 -19.10 6.10 -5.76
N GLU A 513 -18.57 6.73 -6.79
CA GLU A 513 -18.73 6.29 -8.17
C GLU A 513 -17.37 5.80 -8.68
N ILE A 514 -17.33 4.58 -9.21
CA ILE A 514 -16.12 3.96 -9.73
C ILE A 514 -16.39 3.49 -11.14
N ARG A 515 -15.65 4.06 -12.09
CA ARG A 515 -15.64 3.67 -13.49
C ARG A 515 -14.43 2.81 -13.75
N ASN A 516 -14.61 1.63 -14.31
CA ASN A 516 -13.55 0.65 -14.52
C ASN A 516 -13.41 0.32 -16.00
N ARG A 517 -12.20 0.33 -16.52
CA ARG A 517 -11.89 -0.20 -17.86
C ARG A 517 -12.26 -1.67 -17.97
N ILE A 518 -13.08 -2.03 -18.94
CA ILE A 518 -13.74 -3.33 -19.07
C ILE A 518 -12.78 -4.52 -18.98
N GLY A 519 -11.76 -4.57 -19.80
CA GLY A 519 -10.86 -5.71 -19.85
C GLY A 519 -10.05 -5.91 -18.59
N VAL A 520 -9.57 -4.81 -18.01
CA VAL A 520 -8.68 -4.86 -16.84
C VAL A 520 -9.43 -5.28 -15.59
N HIS A 521 -10.65 -4.76 -15.37
CA HIS A 521 -11.44 -5.14 -14.20
C HIS A 521 -11.89 -6.61 -14.28
N ARG A 522 -12.31 -7.07 -15.46
CA ARG A 522 -12.67 -8.48 -15.67
C ARG A 522 -11.49 -9.41 -15.42
N GLN A 523 -10.30 -9.04 -15.93
CA GLN A 523 -9.07 -9.79 -15.68
C GLN A 523 -8.72 -9.83 -14.17
N THR A 524 -8.88 -8.70 -13.47
CA THR A 524 -8.66 -8.62 -12.02
C THR A 524 -9.54 -9.61 -11.27
N VAL A 525 -10.82 -9.70 -11.62
CA VAL A 525 -11.76 -10.64 -11.01
C VAL A 525 -11.38 -12.09 -11.28
N LEU A 526 -11.04 -12.44 -12.52
CA LEU A 526 -10.70 -13.81 -12.90
C LEU A 526 -9.35 -14.28 -12.34
N LYS A 527 -8.35 -13.43 -12.39
CA LYS A 527 -6.98 -13.75 -11.96
C LYS A 527 -6.70 -13.34 -10.53
N GLY A 528 -7.66 -12.68 -9.86
CA GLY A 528 -7.54 -12.22 -8.49
C GLY A 528 -6.40 -11.22 -8.31
N LEU A 529 -6.15 -10.31 -9.25
CA LEU A 529 -5.23 -9.19 -9.08
C LEU A 529 -5.73 -8.28 -7.96
N PHE A 530 -4.83 -7.50 -7.37
CA PHE A 530 -5.19 -6.56 -6.33
C PHE A 530 -6.02 -5.40 -6.91
N TRP A 531 -6.90 -4.83 -6.10
CA TRP A 531 -7.61 -3.61 -6.47
C TRP A 531 -6.63 -2.44 -6.69
N ASP A 532 -5.50 -2.43 -5.97
CA ASP A 532 -4.44 -1.46 -6.14
C ASP A 532 -3.85 -1.47 -7.55
N ASP A 533 -3.77 -2.63 -8.21
CA ASP A 533 -3.34 -2.72 -9.60
C ASP A 533 -4.19 -1.84 -10.54
N LEU A 534 -5.52 -1.76 -10.27
CA LEU A 534 -6.41 -0.90 -11.05
C LEU A 534 -6.20 0.58 -10.71
N TYR A 535 -6.03 0.87 -9.44
CA TYR A 535 -5.96 2.23 -8.93
C TYR A 535 -4.62 2.90 -9.26
N ILE A 536 -3.51 2.25 -8.95
CA ILE A 536 -2.15 2.75 -9.21
C ILE A 536 -1.87 2.77 -10.72
N GLY A 537 -2.42 1.79 -11.46
CA GLY A 537 -2.31 1.69 -12.90
C GLY A 537 -3.25 2.59 -13.70
N PHE A 538 -3.97 3.51 -13.06
CA PHE A 538 -4.92 4.45 -13.68
C PHE A 538 -6.05 3.77 -14.49
N ASN A 539 -6.42 2.55 -14.12
CA ASN A 539 -7.44 1.75 -14.80
C ASN A 539 -8.87 1.99 -14.28
N ASN A 540 -9.02 2.95 -13.37
CA ASN A 540 -10.33 3.38 -12.89
C ASN A 540 -10.40 4.90 -12.72
N GLN A 541 -11.62 5.43 -12.73
CA GLN A 541 -11.93 6.81 -12.32
C GLN A 541 -12.88 6.79 -11.12
N ILE A 542 -12.64 7.67 -10.16
CA ILE A 542 -13.31 7.65 -8.85
C ILE A 542 -13.85 9.03 -8.51
N SER A 543 -15.13 9.08 -8.09
CA SER A 543 -15.74 10.26 -7.45
C SER A 543 -16.25 9.89 -6.06
N ARG A 544 -16.16 10.82 -5.09
CA ARG A 544 -16.48 10.59 -3.67
C ARG A 544 -17.34 11.70 -3.09
N GLU A 545 -18.34 11.32 -2.32
CA GLU A 545 -19.21 12.23 -1.57
C GLU A 545 -19.47 11.67 -0.14
N PRO A 546 -18.96 12.30 0.91
CA PRO A 546 -17.96 13.38 0.90
C PRO A 546 -16.61 12.90 0.39
N ASP A 547 -15.67 13.82 0.13
CA ASP A 547 -14.31 13.50 -0.29
C ASP A 547 -13.51 12.86 0.86
N THR A 548 -13.80 11.59 1.14
CA THR A 548 -13.26 10.80 2.26
C THR A 548 -12.70 9.48 1.73
N PHE A 549 -11.58 9.06 2.27
CA PHE A 549 -11.03 7.73 1.99
C PHE A 549 -11.75 6.67 2.83
N HIS A 550 -12.27 5.63 2.19
CA HIS A 550 -12.99 4.54 2.83
C HIS A 550 -12.06 3.35 3.08
N TYR A 551 -11.22 3.47 4.12
CA TYR A 551 -10.17 2.52 4.46
C TYR A 551 -10.68 1.07 4.55
N GLN A 552 -11.76 0.83 5.28
CA GLN A 552 -12.33 -0.52 5.44
C GLN A 552 -12.81 -1.12 4.11
N PHE A 553 -13.44 -0.30 3.25
CA PHE A 553 -13.88 -0.75 1.93
C PHE A 553 -12.69 -1.16 1.07
N TRP A 554 -11.70 -0.28 0.93
CA TRP A 554 -10.55 -0.55 0.08
C TRP A 554 -9.73 -1.74 0.55
N ASN A 555 -9.47 -1.88 1.83
CA ASN A 555 -8.75 -3.02 2.38
C ASN A 555 -9.51 -4.34 2.19
N HIS A 556 -10.84 -4.31 2.32
CA HIS A 556 -11.63 -5.52 2.13
C HIS A 556 -11.67 -5.98 0.68
N VAL A 557 -11.80 -5.06 -0.28
CA VAL A 557 -11.87 -5.41 -1.71
C VAL A 557 -10.50 -5.75 -2.32
N GLN A 558 -9.42 -5.53 -1.61
CA GLN A 558 -8.09 -6.06 -1.93
C GLN A 558 -7.96 -7.55 -1.63
N ILE A 559 -8.88 -8.11 -0.85
CA ILE A 559 -8.91 -9.53 -0.55
C ILE A 559 -9.29 -10.30 -1.81
N LEU A 560 -8.46 -11.28 -2.11
CA LEU A 560 -8.51 -12.07 -3.31
C LEU A 560 -9.71 -12.97 -3.48
N LEU A 561 -10.02 -13.19 -4.72
CA LEU A 561 -10.97 -14.17 -5.17
C LEU A 561 -10.33 -15.53 -5.37
N PRO A 562 -10.59 -16.50 -4.52
CA PRO A 562 -10.05 -17.84 -4.70
C PRO A 562 -11.00 -18.75 -5.48
N ARG A 563 -11.65 -18.29 -6.53
CA ARG A 563 -12.67 -19.11 -7.17
C ARG A 563 -12.30 -19.57 -8.56
N ASP A 564 -12.54 -20.84 -8.81
CA ASP A 564 -12.41 -21.44 -10.12
C ASP A 564 -13.50 -20.87 -11.08
N PRO A 565 -13.15 -20.38 -12.25
CA PRO A 565 -14.10 -19.87 -13.25
C PRO A 565 -15.32 -20.74 -13.53
N PRO A 566 -15.24 -22.08 -13.62
CA PRO A 566 -16.40 -22.93 -13.79
C PRO A 566 -17.48 -22.79 -12.71
N ASP A 567 -17.07 -22.54 -11.47
CA ASP A 567 -18.02 -22.33 -10.37
C ASP A 567 -18.83 -21.04 -10.54
N TRP A 568 -18.25 -20.02 -11.14
CA TRP A 568 -18.91 -18.76 -11.44
C TRP A 568 -20.01 -18.90 -12.49
N ASP A 569 -19.74 -19.62 -13.56
CA ASP A 569 -20.73 -19.85 -14.62
C ASP A 569 -21.97 -20.59 -14.10
N ALA A 570 -21.74 -21.62 -13.27
CA ALA A 570 -22.80 -22.34 -12.60
C ALA A 570 -23.60 -21.48 -11.61
N PHE A 571 -22.91 -20.58 -10.89
CA PHE A 571 -23.53 -19.67 -9.93
C PHE A 571 -24.39 -18.61 -10.65
N LEU A 572 -23.87 -18.00 -11.71
CA LEU A 572 -24.57 -16.99 -12.50
C LEU A 572 -25.79 -17.56 -13.23
N ARG A 573 -25.70 -18.77 -13.80
CA ARG A 573 -26.84 -19.47 -14.36
C ARG A 573 -27.95 -19.65 -13.33
N ARG A 574 -27.64 -20.14 -12.15
CA ARG A 574 -28.61 -20.30 -11.04
C ARG A 574 -29.23 -18.98 -10.59
N MET A 575 -28.44 -17.91 -10.55
CA MET A 575 -28.97 -16.57 -10.25
C MET A 575 -29.95 -16.05 -11.29
N ARG A 576 -29.68 -16.26 -12.60
CA ARG A 576 -30.59 -15.89 -13.68
C ARG A 576 -31.89 -16.66 -13.63
N GLU A 577 -31.83 -17.96 -13.46
CA GLU A 577 -33.01 -18.81 -13.31
C GLU A 577 -33.87 -18.34 -12.14
N LYS A 578 -33.25 -18.02 -11.00
CA LYS A 578 -33.94 -17.50 -9.81
C LYS A 578 -34.56 -16.11 -10.05
N ASN A 579 -33.88 -15.23 -10.77
CA ASN A 579 -34.38 -13.89 -11.09
C ASN A 579 -35.46 -13.94 -12.19
N ALA A 580 -35.35 -14.83 -13.17
CA ALA A 580 -36.36 -15.07 -14.18
C ALA A 580 -37.64 -15.67 -13.53
N ALA A 581 -37.50 -16.61 -12.60
CA ALA A 581 -38.61 -17.15 -11.84
C ALA A 581 -39.30 -16.07 -10.99
N LYS A 582 -38.57 -15.17 -10.33
CA LYS A 582 -39.16 -14.04 -9.58
C LYS A 582 -39.90 -13.07 -10.50
N LYS A 583 -39.37 -12.75 -11.69
CA LYS A 583 -40.07 -11.90 -12.69
C LYS A 583 -41.31 -12.57 -13.25
N ALA A 584 -41.34 -13.90 -13.37
CA ALA A 584 -42.51 -14.66 -13.84
C ALA A 584 -43.63 -14.70 -12.80
N VAL A 585 -43.30 -14.70 -11.50
CA VAL A 585 -44.29 -14.67 -10.39
C VAL A 585 -44.87 -13.27 -10.17
N TRP A 586 -44.17 -12.22 -10.58
CA TRP A 586 -44.63 -10.83 -10.45
C TRP A 586 -45.21 -10.30 -11.78
N LYS A 587 -46.29 -10.93 -12.28
CA LYS A 587 -47.18 -10.28 -13.25
C LYS A 587 -48.29 -9.64 -12.42
N PRO A 588 -48.44 -8.30 -12.41
CA PRO A 588 -49.61 -7.67 -11.77
C PRO A 588 -50.85 -8.20 -12.51
N SER A 589 -51.79 -8.74 -11.75
CA SER A 589 -53.06 -9.15 -12.28
C SER A 589 -53.71 -7.91 -12.89
N ARG A 590 -54.24 -8.05 -14.11
CA ARG A 590 -54.87 -6.97 -14.88
C ARG A 590 -56.12 -6.36 -14.19
N SER A 591 -56.50 -6.84 -12.99
CA SER A 591 -57.62 -6.38 -12.19
C SER A 591 -57.32 -5.24 -11.21
N GLU A 592 -56.06 -4.88 -10.96
CA GLU A 592 -55.72 -3.79 -10.03
C GLU A 592 -55.48 -2.43 -10.69
N LEU A 593 -55.53 -2.36 -12.02
CA LEU A 593 -55.35 -1.12 -12.82
C LEU A 593 -56.65 -0.34 -13.08
N ILE A 594 -57.79 -0.74 -12.56
CA ILE A 594 -59.13 -0.10 -12.87
C ILE A 594 -59.87 0.39 -11.62
N GLN A 595 -59.21 0.57 -10.49
CA GLN A 595 -59.87 1.26 -9.35
C GLN A 595 -58.93 2.21 -8.65
N GLY A 596 -58.94 3.45 -9.08
CA GLY A 596 -58.11 4.50 -8.47
C GLY A 596 -58.43 5.91 -8.95
N ASN A 597 -59.70 6.21 -9.22
CA ASN A 597 -60.19 7.59 -9.32
C ASN A 597 -61.41 7.75 -8.40
N GLY A 598 -61.26 8.42 -7.30
CA GLY A 598 -62.34 8.75 -6.40
C GLY A 598 -61.86 9.51 -5.17
N HIS A 599 -62.21 10.77 -5.11
CA HIS A 599 -62.06 11.70 -4.00
C HIS A 599 -62.37 11.15 -2.60
N ALA A 600 -61.61 11.59 -1.57
CA ALA A 600 -62.15 12.09 -0.30
C ALA A 600 -61.09 12.60 0.66
N ARG A 601 -61.15 13.82 0.91
CA ARG A 601 -61.34 14.65 2.12
C ARG A 601 -60.74 14.13 3.44
N LEU A 602 -59.96 15.05 4.01
CA LEU A 602 -59.57 15.21 5.42
C LEU A 602 -60.64 14.89 6.44
N GLN A 603 -60.32 14.19 7.52
CA GLN A 603 -60.80 14.49 8.86
C GLN A 603 -59.82 14.04 9.95
N ASN A 604 -59.60 14.98 10.90
CA ASN A 604 -58.84 14.86 12.14
C ASN A 604 -59.47 13.87 13.12
N GLY A 605 -58.68 13.22 13.97
CA GLY A 605 -59.19 12.53 15.16
C GLY A 605 -58.05 12.10 16.10
N HIS A 606 -57.84 12.91 17.13
CA HIS A 606 -57.10 12.53 18.33
C HIS A 606 -57.76 11.32 19.01
N HIS A 607 -57.00 10.36 19.54
CA HIS A 607 -57.24 9.82 20.90
C HIS A 607 -56.02 9.08 21.49
N GLN A 608 -56.01 9.16 22.80
CA GLN A 608 -54.97 8.87 23.79
C GLN A 608 -54.78 7.38 24.12
N LEU A 609 -53.55 7.08 24.58
CA LEU A 609 -53.17 6.24 25.75
C LEU A 609 -53.78 4.84 25.96
N GLY A 610 -52.91 3.85 26.00
CA GLY A 610 -53.14 2.58 26.65
C GLY A 610 -51.85 1.80 26.91
N ARG A 611 -51.51 1.66 28.19
CA ARG A 611 -50.36 0.99 28.77
C ARG A 611 -50.44 -0.54 28.68
N ASN A 612 -49.28 -1.16 28.72
CA ASN A 612 -48.93 -2.48 29.24
C ASN A 612 -49.19 -3.70 28.35
N ASN A 613 -48.10 -4.36 27.90
CA ASN A 613 -47.85 -5.75 28.26
C ASN A 613 -46.46 -6.20 27.84
N LYS A 614 -45.75 -6.79 28.80
CA LYS A 614 -44.45 -7.48 28.59
C LYS A 614 -44.69 -8.78 27.82
N PRO A 615 -43.84 -9.16 26.88
CA PRO A 615 -43.83 -10.57 26.43
C PRO A 615 -42.78 -11.37 27.21
N GLN A 616 -43.19 -12.60 27.54
CA GLN A 616 -42.35 -13.66 28.08
C GLN A 616 -41.40 -14.24 27.04
N PRO A 617 -40.29 -14.90 27.43
CA PRO A 617 -39.25 -15.37 26.53
C PRO A 617 -39.60 -16.70 25.89
N HIS A 618 -39.32 -16.84 24.59
CA HIS A 618 -39.25 -18.12 23.88
C HIS A 618 -37.80 -18.43 23.47
N PRO A 619 -37.47 -19.71 23.31
CA PRO A 619 -36.10 -20.23 23.47
C PRO A 619 -35.18 -19.99 22.30
N ALA A 620 -33.92 -19.84 22.65
CA ALA A 620 -32.81 -19.77 21.72
C ALA A 620 -32.66 -21.08 20.93
N ALA A 621 -32.53 -20.95 19.63
CA ALA A 621 -32.00 -22.02 18.81
C ALA A 621 -31.21 -21.47 17.63
N GLU A 622 -29.95 -21.85 17.60
CA GLU A 622 -29.12 -22.11 16.42
C GLU A 622 -29.12 -21.07 15.29
N GLY A 623 -28.23 -20.10 15.37
CA GLY A 623 -28.00 -19.16 14.28
C GLY A 623 -26.85 -18.17 14.49
N ARG A 624 -26.11 -18.27 15.59
CA ARG A 624 -25.08 -17.28 15.94
C ARG A 624 -23.62 -17.76 15.80
N LEU A 625 -23.36 -18.87 15.12
CA LEU A 625 -21.98 -19.37 14.98
C LEU A 625 -21.27 -18.91 13.70
N TRP A 626 -21.98 -18.39 12.72
CA TRP A 626 -21.38 -18.00 11.44
C TRP A 626 -20.90 -16.52 11.38
N GLY A 627 -21.40 -15.66 12.24
CA GLY A 627 -21.00 -14.26 12.28
C GLY A 627 -19.64 -13.99 12.93
N TYR A 628 -19.14 -14.92 13.74
CA TYR A 628 -17.84 -14.79 14.43
C TYR A 628 -16.67 -15.47 13.68
N VAL A 629 -16.96 -16.32 12.72
CA VAL A 629 -15.93 -17.08 11.99
C VAL A 629 -15.23 -16.20 10.93
N SER A 630 -15.89 -15.17 10.42
CA SER A 630 -15.28 -14.26 9.42
C SER A 630 -14.20 -13.33 9.99
N TRP A 631 -14.17 -13.12 11.31
CA TRP A 631 -13.15 -12.28 11.97
C TRP A 631 -11.96 -13.08 12.53
N LEU A 632 -12.11 -14.43 12.66
CA LEU A 632 -11.08 -15.29 13.22
C LEU A 632 -10.28 -16.07 12.17
N LEU A 633 -10.69 -16.06 10.92
CA LEU A 633 -9.99 -16.78 9.85
C LEU A 633 -8.54 -16.32 9.60
N PRO A 634 -8.19 -15.02 9.66
CA PRO A 634 -6.78 -14.62 9.55
C PRO A 634 -5.92 -15.08 10.73
N VAL A 635 -6.51 -15.12 11.94
CA VAL A 635 -5.79 -15.54 13.16
C VAL A 635 -5.70 -17.07 13.28
N ALA A 636 -6.72 -17.80 12.80
CA ALA A 636 -6.73 -19.26 12.84
C ALA A 636 -5.81 -19.91 11.81
N VAL A 637 -5.60 -19.26 10.64
CA VAL A 637 -4.67 -19.77 9.61
C VAL A 637 -3.21 -19.58 10.07
N ALA A 638 -2.89 -18.47 10.72
CA ALA A 638 -1.58 -18.28 11.33
C ALA A 638 -1.32 -19.27 12.49
N GLY A 639 -2.32 -19.55 13.31
CA GLY A 639 -2.24 -20.54 14.41
C GLY A 639 -2.09 -21.98 13.93
N LEU A 640 -2.75 -22.35 12.83
CA LEU A 640 -2.65 -23.70 12.24
C LEU A 640 -1.32 -23.91 11.51
N ALA A 641 -0.76 -22.89 10.87
CA ALA A 641 0.58 -22.97 10.28
C ALA A 641 1.66 -23.15 11.37
N ALA A 642 1.56 -22.45 12.49
CA ALA A 642 2.48 -22.62 13.63
C ALA A 642 2.33 -23.99 14.30
N ALA A 643 1.12 -24.54 14.40
CA ALA A 643 0.88 -25.89 14.95
C ALA A 643 1.37 -27.00 14.00
N PHE A 644 1.29 -26.82 12.68
CA PHE A 644 1.80 -27.79 11.71
C PHE A 644 3.33 -27.82 11.62
N MET A 645 4.00 -26.68 11.86
CA MET A 645 5.47 -26.64 11.92
C MET A 645 6.02 -27.23 13.22
N SER A 646 5.31 -27.10 14.34
CA SER A 646 5.71 -27.71 15.63
C SER A 646 5.56 -29.22 15.66
N LEU A 647 4.72 -29.83 14.81
CA LEU A 647 4.52 -31.28 14.71
C LEU A 647 5.49 -31.97 13.75
N ARG A 648 6.30 -31.24 12.97
CA ARG A 648 7.38 -31.79 12.14
C ARG A 648 8.77 -31.74 12.77
N ALA A 649 8.89 -31.15 13.95
CA ALA A 649 10.16 -31.04 14.70
C ALA A 649 10.21 -31.99 15.92
N LYS A 650 9.41 -33.06 15.90
CA LYS A 650 9.56 -34.18 16.84
C LYS A 650 9.65 -35.50 16.06
#